data_a3f99b13e5ea95a67f4a4f23f8d6effb
#
_entry.id   a3f99b13e5ea95a67f4a4f23f8d6effb
#
_cell.length_a   1.000
_cell.length_b   1.000
_cell.length_c   1.000
_cell.angle_alpha   90.00
_cell.angle_beta   90.00
_cell.angle_gamma   90.00
#
_symmetry.space_group_name_H-M   'P 1'
#
loop_
_entity.id
_entity.type
_entity.pdbx_description
1 polymer ?
#
loop_
_entity_poly.entity_id
_entity_poly.type
_entity_poly.pdbx_seq_one_letter_code
_entity_poly.pdbx_strand_id
1 'polypeptide(L)'
;MNKKITPYILLFLTALLLFSCKSAKLSDAEEKQRIGEYFEAAAIYRKVYTKTSPQKRNLRGYIAYRMAECNRLINNTPRATSAYMNALRYEYPDSIVSLRLGQMYQKTGKYTDAIRYYNDFLQRNPESELALNGIKGSELAPVWKQNPTRYVVKRMEKFNSRRGEFSPMLFGDKYDQLYFTSSRTPKGANKDKDETISAITGIRNNDFFLVKQDEQGNWLAPIELEDEVNTEFDEGTPSFSKDGNTMYYTYCAQDPEGPRTSEIYISTRSSAKWGKGTRATIVKDSVTALGHPSVSPDGKYLYYVSDAVGGFGGKDIFRSRLVGNDFGPMENLGPEINTPGDEMFPYVRDSVTLYFASNGHPGMGGLDLFKATQDSTGKWHVENLKAPINSMADDFGITFEGNKEKGFFSSNRNDARGYDHLYSFELPTITIFIEGIVFDVDENPIEDATVRIVGKDGLNVKVPAKKDGTYRVELERDIRYVMMASARGYLNQNFELKTGPEEKNETYIVDFYLSPISKPVVIDNIFYDFDKATLRPESQKALDEMIKMLNDNPNVTIELGAHTDRKGSDQYNERLAQRRAQSVVDYLIAGGIDKERLEAKGYGESVPKVINKKMAKSFDFLKEGDVLTEEFILTLPPEQQEMADQINRRTEFKVLRTNYNLF
;
A
#
# COMPACT_ATOMS: atom_id res chain seq x y z
N MET A 1 23.51 -53.27 73.71
CA MET A 1 24.12 -53.15 72.40
C MET A 1 23.88 -51.75 71.88
N ASN A 2 24.81 -50.82 72.17
CA ASN A 2 24.78 -49.45 71.68
C ASN A 2 25.46 -49.33 70.33
N LYS A 3 24.73 -49.03 69.27
CA LYS A 3 25.32 -48.72 68.01
C LYS A 3 25.45 -47.19 67.84
N LYS A 4 26.71 -46.76 67.75
CA LYS A 4 27.16 -45.44 67.39
C LYS A 4 26.72 -45.11 65.95
N ILE A 5 25.73 -44.21 65.80
CA ILE A 5 25.38 -43.60 64.50
C ILE A 5 25.31 -42.08 64.79
N THR A 6 26.43 -41.38 64.80
CA THR A 6 26.38 -39.92 64.97
C THR A 6 27.69 -39.16 64.65
N PRO A 7 28.42 -39.46 63.56
CA PRO A 7 29.20 -38.33 63.00
C PRO A 7 28.93 -38.05 61.52
N TYR A 8 28.26 -38.94 60.74
CA TYR A 8 28.09 -38.74 59.31
C TYR A 8 26.90 -37.81 58.94
N ILE A 9 25.89 -37.69 59.78
CA ILE A 9 24.74 -36.80 59.55
C ILE A 9 25.12 -35.32 59.74
N LEU A 10 26.04 -35.00 60.65
CA LEU A 10 26.50 -33.63 60.90
C LEU A 10 27.44 -33.14 59.77
N LEU A 11 28.19 -34.03 59.13
CA LEU A 11 29.07 -33.66 57.99
C LEU A 11 28.28 -33.45 56.69
N PHE A 12 27.13 -34.13 56.53
CA PHE A 12 26.24 -33.92 55.38
C PHE A 12 25.41 -32.65 55.48
N LEU A 13 25.02 -32.22 56.70
CA LEU A 13 24.32 -30.97 56.91
C LEU A 13 25.27 -29.73 56.80
N THR A 14 26.55 -29.86 57.07
CA THR A 14 27.54 -28.78 56.87
C THR A 14 27.99 -28.68 55.43
N ALA A 15 27.98 -29.78 54.65
CA ALA A 15 28.25 -29.74 53.22
C ALA A 15 27.11 -29.12 52.39
N LEU A 16 25.84 -29.23 52.85
CA LEU A 16 24.67 -28.57 52.23
C LEU A 16 24.59 -27.07 52.52
N LEU A 17 25.35 -26.53 53.48
CA LEU A 17 25.43 -25.07 53.80
C LEU A 17 26.55 -24.34 53.05
N LEU A 18 27.35 -25.02 52.23
CA LEU A 18 28.41 -24.42 51.41
C LEU A 18 28.03 -24.18 49.96
N PHE A 19 26.79 -24.38 49.54
CA PHE A 19 26.26 -23.68 48.40
C PHE A 19 26.08 -22.21 48.80
N SER A 20 27.17 -21.51 48.91
CA SER A 20 27.26 -20.06 49.00
C SER A 20 26.41 -19.49 47.86
N CYS A 21 25.22 -19.02 48.16
CA CYS A 21 24.56 -18.03 47.32
C CYS A 21 25.53 -16.87 47.18
N LYS A 22 26.38 -16.85 46.13
CA LYS A 22 27.17 -15.65 45.80
C LYS A 22 26.17 -14.50 45.75
N SER A 23 26.29 -13.57 46.70
CA SER A 23 25.38 -12.43 46.70
C SER A 23 25.66 -11.64 45.40
N ALA A 24 24.61 -11.39 44.61
CA ALA A 24 24.75 -10.60 43.36
C ALA A 24 25.46 -9.29 43.66
N LYS A 25 26.61 -9.05 43.01
CA LYS A 25 27.41 -7.83 43.16
C LYS A 25 27.17 -6.91 41.97
N LEU A 26 27.32 -5.60 42.20
CA LEU A 26 27.20 -4.61 41.14
C LEU A 26 28.26 -4.83 40.02
N SER A 27 29.50 -5.12 40.45
CA SER A 27 30.60 -5.42 39.53
C SER A 27 30.32 -6.59 38.56
N ASP A 28 29.58 -7.62 39.02
CA ASP A 28 29.23 -8.77 38.15
C ASP A 28 28.22 -8.32 37.09
N ALA A 29 27.28 -7.42 37.39
CA ALA A 29 26.35 -6.86 36.42
C ALA A 29 27.04 -5.96 35.41
N GLU A 30 27.99 -5.11 35.88
CA GLU A 30 28.76 -4.21 35.02
C GLU A 30 29.64 -5.01 34.05
N GLU A 31 30.29 -6.07 34.50
CA GLU A 31 31.10 -6.95 33.66
C GLU A 31 30.24 -7.64 32.62
N LYS A 32 29.10 -8.22 32.96
CA LYS A 32 28.15 -8.84 32.01
C LYS A 32 27.66 -7.83 30.96
N GLN A 33 27.39 -6.60 31.37
CA GLN A 33 27.01 -5.52 30.45
C GLN A 33 28.18 -5.14 29.52
N ARG A 34 29.40 -5.07 30.05
CA ARG A 34 30.61 -4.73 29.28
C ARG A 34 30.87 -5.71 28.14
N ILE A 35 30.66 -7.00 28.40
CA ILE A 35 30.82 -8.05 27.38
C ILE A 35 29.58 -8.26 26.51
N GLY A 36 28.51 -7.47 26.67
CA GLY A 36 27.28 -7.53 25.85
C GLY A 36 26.24 -8.56 26.30
N GLU A 37 26.42 -9.22 27.44
CA GLU A 37 25.43 -10.20 27.96
C GLU A 37 24.28 -9.49 28.68
N TYR A 38 23.48 -8.73 27.92
CA TYR A 38 22.50 -7.78 28.44
C TYR A 38 21.36 -8.42 29.23
N PHE A 39 20.90 -9.62 28.84
CA PHE A 39 19.87 -10.31 29.58
C PHE A 39 20.33 -10.74 30.98
N GLU A 40 21.52 -11.30 31.06
CA GLU A 40 22.09 -11.69 32.35
C GLU A 40 22.41 -10.46 33.21
N ALA A 41 23.02 -9.42 32.61
CA ALA A 41 23.28 -8.16 33.27
C ALA A 41 22.01 -7.53 33.90
N ALA A 42 20.92 -7.45 33.14
CA ALA A 42 19.62 -6.95 33.61
C ALA A 42 19.09 -7.73 34.80
N ALA A 43 19.24 -9.07 34.78
CA ALA A 43 18.82 -9.93 35.86
C ALA A 43 19.65 -9.70 37.15
N ILE A 44 20.98 -9.51 37.01
CA ILE A 44 21.85 -9.20 38.16
C ILE A 44 21.57 -7.79 38.68
N TYR A 45 21.48 -6.77 37.80
CA TYR A 45 21.10 -5.39 38.22
C TYR A 45 19.80 -5.38 38.98
N ARG A 46 18.78 -6.12 38.55
CA ARG A 46 17.51 -6.23 39.28
C ARG A 46 17.69 -6.75 40.69
N LYS A 47 18.51 -7.80 40.90
CA LYS A 47 18.81 -8.37 42.23
C LYS A 47 19.55 -7.35 43.10
N VAL A 48 20.53 -6.62 42.56
CA VAL A 48 21.29 -5.58 43.25
C VAL A 48 20.39 -4.40 43.60
N TYR A 49 19.55 -3.95 42.64
CA TYR A 49 18.58 -2.85 42.87
C TYR A 49 17.63 -3.15 44.04
N THR A 50 17.10 -4.38 44.09
CA THR A 50 16.16 -4.78 45.15
C THR A 50 16.82 -4.79 46.56
N LYS A 51 18.11 -5.16 46.60
CA LYS A 51 18.91 -5.17 47.86
C LYS A 51 19.46 -3.80 48.26
N THR A 52 19.50 -2.83 47.36
CA THR A 52 20.04 -1.49 47.63
C THR A 52 18.99 -0.66 48.39
N SER A 53 19.37 -0.12 49.54
CA SER A 53 18.49 0.73 50.37
C SER A 53 17.99 1.96 49.57
N PRO A 54 16.71 2.36 49.70
CA PRO A 54 16.16 3.58 49.11
C PRO A 54 16.89 4.88 49.48
N GLN A 55 17.54 4.90 50.61
CA GLN A 55 18.34 6.05 51.12
C GLN A 55 19.62 6.26 50.26
N LYS A 56 20.14 5.24 49.61
CA LYS A 56 21.29 5.34 48.71
C LYS A 56 20.83 5.81 47.29
N ARG A 57 20.25 7.02 47.21
CA ARG A 57 19.56 7.57 46.03
C ARG A 57 20.42 7.49 44.78
N ASN A 58 21.65 8.05 44.81
CA ASN A 58 22.54 8.10 43.64
C ASN A 58 22.88 6.70 43.11
N LEU A 59 23.22 5.76 44.01
CA LEU A 59 23.53 4.40 43.63
C LEU A 59 22.30 3.70 43.02
N ARG A 60 21.13 3.93 43.61
CA ARG A 60 19.90 3.36 43.15
C ARG A 60 19.46 3.91 41.78
N GLY A 61 19.65 5.20 41.55
CA GLY A 61 19.47 5.84 40.23
C GLY A 61 20.38 5.26 39.17
N TYR A 62 21.68 5.12 39.48
CA TYR A 62 22.64 4.49 38.58
C TYR A 62 22.27 3.06 38.22
N ILE A 63 21.98 2.19 39.19
CA ILE A 63 21.59 0.80 38.94
C ILE A 63 20.33 0.74 38.10
N ALA A 64 19.33 1.60 38.37
CA ALA A 64 18.09 1.66 37.57
C ALA A 64 18.37 2.06 36.14
N TYR A 65 19.23 3.05 35.89
CA TYR A 65 19.64 3.46 34.56
C TYR A 65 20.34 2.32 33.79
N ARG A 66 21.35 1.68 34.38
CA ARG A 66 22.09 0.57 33.77
C ARG A 66 21.16 -0.62 33.45
N MET A 67 20.27 -0.95 34.40
CA MET A 67 19.23 -1.97 34.18
C MET A 67 18.27 -1.60 33.02
N ALA A 68 17.93 -0.31 32.88
CA ALA A 68 17.09 0.18 31.82
C ALA A 68 17.77 0.04 30.45
N GLU A 69 19.05 0.43 30.33
CA GLU A 69 19.82 0.26 29.10
C GLU A 69 19.90 -1.22 28.68
N CYS A 70 20.16 -2.14 29.61
CA CYS A 70 20.17 -3.56 29.28
C CYS A 70 18.81 -4.04 28.76
N ASN A 71 17.69 -3.62 29.41
CA ASN A 71 16.34 -3.97 28.94
C ASN A 71 16.00 -3.34 27.59
N ARG A 72 16.46 -2.10 27.32
CA ARG A 72 16.30 -1.43 26.02
C ARG A 72 17.01 -2.21 24.91
N LEU A 73 18.25 -2.62 25.13
CA LEU A 73 19.08 -3.33 24.17
C LEU A 73 18.54 -4.75 23.82
N ILE A 74 17.83 -5.39 24.75
CA ILE A 74 17.13 -6.66 24.48
C ILE A 74 15.66 -6.46 24.08
N ASN A 75 15.30 -5.26 23.67
CA ASN A 75 13.96 -4.92 23.20
C ASN A 75 12.80 -5.13 24.20
N ASN A 76 13.09 -5.12 25.50
CA ASN A 76 12.08 -5.21 26.56
C ASN A 76 11.58 -3.82 26.96
N THR A 77 10.82 -3.19 26.08
CA THR A 77 10.31 -1.81 26.23
C THR A 77 9.58 -1.57 27.56
N PRO A 78 8.68 -2.44 28.07
CA PRO A 78 7.99 -2.20 29.33
C PRO A 78 8.95 -2.17 30.54
N ARG A 79 9.93 -3.07 30.59
CA ARG A 79 10.92 -3.10 31.68
C ARG A 79 11.92 -1.95 31.57
N ALA A 80 12.34 -1.61 30.36
CA ALA A 80 13.18 -0.44 30.12
C ALA A 80 12.49 0.84 30.63
N THR A 81 11.25 1.10 30.20
CA THR A 81 10.47 2.26 30.62
C THR A 81 10.35 2.34 32.14
N SER A 82 9.98 1.25 32.82
CA SER A 82 9.86 1.20 34.27
C SER A 82 11.18 1.49 34.98
N ALA A 83 12.29 0.98 34.43
CA ALA A 83 13.63 1.19 35.00
C ALA A 83 14.12 2.63 34.78
N TYR A 84 13.88 3.25 33.60
CA TYR A 84 14.17 4.67 33.35
C TYR A 84 13.34 5.60 34.29
N MET A 85 12.06 5.29 34.49
CA MET A 85 11.23 6.03 35.44
C MET A 85 11.77 5.94 36.86
N ASN A 86 12.35 4.80 37.25
CA ASN A 86 13.03 4.68 38.55
C ASN A 86 14.35 5.47 38.58
N ALA A 87 15.13 5.48 37.51
CA ALA A 87 16.33 6.31 37.40
C ALA A 87 15.99 7.82 37.62
N LEU A 88 14.93 8.28 36.94
CA LEU A 88 14.43 9.64 37.08
C LEU A 88 13.96 9.94 38.54
N ARG A 89 13.19 9.03 39.14
CA ARG A 89 12.73 9.14 40.54
C ARG A 89 13.88 9.29 41.54
N TYR A 90 15.00 8.61 41.29
CA TYR A 90 16.20 8.68 42.11
C TYR A 90 17.20 9.75 41.64
N GLU A 91 16.76 10.66 40.76
CA GLU A 91 17.51 11.84 40.32
C GLU A 91 18.86 11.46 39.68
N TYR A 92 18.85 10.43 38.78
CA TYR A 92 20.03 10.12 37.98
C TYR A 92 20.44 11.36 37.16
N PRO A 93 21.69 11.82 37.25
CA PRO A 93 22.05 13.18 36.83
C PRO A 93 22.09 13.40 35.34
N ASP A 94 22.17 12.34 34.55
CA ASP A 94 22.26 12.42 33.09
C ASP A 94 20.89 12.63 32.44
N SER A 95 20.78 13.70 31.65
CA SER A 95 19.55 14.02 30.89
C SER A 95 19.17 12.99 29.84
N ILE A 96 20.07 12.09 29.48
CA ILE A 96 19.85 10.99 28.52
C ILE A 96 18.63 10.14 28.92
N VAL A 97 18.28 10.07 30.20
CA VAL A 97 17.10 9.34 30.69
C VAL A 97 15.82 9.89 30.08
N SER A 98 15.70 11.22 29.93
CA SER A 98 14.53 11.83 29.26
C SER A 98 14.49 11.48 27.79
N LEU A 99 15.61 11.53 27.05
CA LEU A 99 15.68 11.09 25.66
C LEU A 99 15.20 9.63 25.52
N ARG A 100 15.73 8.73 26.36
CA ARG A 100 15.35 7.31 26.32
C ARG A 100 13.89 7.07 26.67
N LEU A 101 13.32 7.82 27.62
CA LEU A 101 11.88 7.77 27.91
C LEU A 101 11.06 8.26 26.72
N GLY A 102 11.47 9.34 26.04
CA GLY A 102 10.85 9.78 24.80
C GLY A 102 10.77 8.65 23.77
N GLN A 103 11.90 7.98 23.51
CA GLN A 103 11.96 6.82 22.60
C GLN A 103 11.05 5.66 23.03
N MET A 104 11.03 5.30 24.34
CA MET A 104 10.17 4.21 24.83
C MET A 104 8.68 4.54 24.70
N TYR A 105 8.29 5.79 24.96
CA TYR A 105 6.90 6.23 24.81
C TYR A 105 6.48 6.30 23.33
N GLN A 106 7.36 6.79 22.44
CA GLN A 106 7.12 6.78 20.99
C GLN A 106 6.88 5.35 20.49
N LYS A 107 7.75 4.40 20.86
CA LYS A 107 7.67 2.98 20.53
C LYS A 107 6.40 2.27 21.06
N THR A 108 5.72 2.88 22.02
CA THR A 108 4.43 2.38 22.53
C THR A 108 3.23 3.22 22.07
N GLY A 109 3.42 4.13 21.12
CA GLY A 109 2.38 4.99 20.53
C GLY A 109 1.86 6.08 21.48
N LYS A 110 2.55 6.34 22.60
CA LYS A 110 2.20 7.39 23.57
C LYS A 110 2.89 8.70 23.19
N TYR A 111 2.52 9.22 22.04
CA TYR A 111 3.22 10.34 21.38
C TYR A 111 3.25 11.62 22.22
N THR A 112 2.16 11.94 22.95
CA THR A 112 2.13 13.11 23.85
C THR A 112 3.17 13.01 24.97
N ASP A 113 3.31 11.82 25.58
CA ASP A 113 4.34 11.59 26.59
C ASP A 113 5.74 11.60 25.97
N ALA A 114 5.90 11.03 24.76
CA ALA A 114 7.17 11.05 24.04
C ALA A 114 7.64 12.50 23.79
N ILE A 115 6.79 13.35 23.23
CA ILE A 115 7.07 14.77 22.97
C ILE A 115 7.46 15.49 24.25
N ARG A 116 6.77 15.24 25.37
CA ARG A 116 7.10 15.85 26.67
C ARG A 116 8.54 15.50 27.09
N TYR A 117 8.93 14.22 27.04
CA TYR A 117 10.25 13.79 27.47
C TYR A 117 11.36 14.22 26.49
N TYR A 118 11.09 14.29 25.20
CA TYR A 118 12.02 14.89 24.25
C TYR A 118 12.25 16.38 24.53
N ASN A 119 11.19 17.14 24.83
CA ASN A 119 11.31 18.55 25.21
C ASN A 119 12.08 18.72 26.54
N ASP A 120 11.87 17.83 27.53
CA ASP A 120 12.65 17.86 28.78
C ASP A 120 14.16 17.65 28.47
N PHE A 121 14.50 16.78 27.53
CA PHE A 121 15.88 16.56 27.11
C PHE A 121 16.46 17.78 26.38
N LEU A 122 15.69 18.40 25.49
CA LEU A 122 16.10 19.57 24.71
C LEU A 122 16.40 20.81 25.56
N GLN A 123 15.87 20.91 26.77
CA GLN A 123 16.21 22.01 27.72
C GLN A 123 17.71 22.08 28.02
N ARG A 124 18.41 20.92 27.98
CA ARG A 124 19.86 20.84 28.22
C ARG A 124 20.65 20.56 26.93
N ASN A 125 20.01 20.08 25.88
CA ASN A 125 20.62 19.66 24.60
C ASN A 125 19.78 20.20 23.44
N PRO A 126 19.71 21.52 23.22
CA PRO A 126 18.74 22.16 22.32
C PRO A 126 18.96 21.79 20.84
N GLU A 127 20.16 21.38 20.47
CA GLU A 127 20.52 21.02 19.07
C GLU A 127 20.48 19.49 18.81
N SER A 128 19.94 18.70 19.75
CA SER A 128 19.88 17.26 19.56
C SER A 128 18.94 16.88 18.42
N GLU A 129 19.52 16.53 17.29
CA GLU A 129 18.79 16.05 16.11
C GLU A 129 17.91 14.85 16.45
N LEU A 130 18.42 13.91 17.26
CA LEU A 130 17.68 12.72 17.67
C LEU A 130 16.38 13.07 18.42
N ALA A 131 16.41 14.05 19.31
CA ALA A 131 15.22 14.50 20.03
C ALA A 131 14.27 15.32 19.13
N LEU A 132 14.81 16.18 18.26
CA LEU A 132 14.03 16.95 17.30
C LEU A 132 13.31 16.04 16.31
N ASN A 133 13.99 15.04 15.78
CA ASN A 133 13.42 14.02 14.90
C ASN A 133 12.37 13.16 15.63
N GLY A 134 12.60 12.83 16.91
CA GLY A 134 11.64 12.13 17.75
C GLY A 134 10.34 12.91 17.96
N ILE A 135 10.41 14.23 18.18
CA ILE A 135 9.23 15.11 18.25
C ILE A 135 8.50 15.11 16.91
N LYS A 136 9.22 15.41 15.81
CA LYS A 136 8.65 15.45 14.46
C LYS A 136 7.95 14.14 14.09
N GLY A 137 8.60 13.00 14.38
CA GLY A 137 8.02 11.69 14.16
C GLY A 137 6.76 11.45 15.00
N SER A 138 6.80 11.83 16.30
CA SER A 138 5.64 11.71 17.19
C SER A 138 4.45 12.57 16.78
N GLU A 139 4.68 13.73 16.16
CA GLU A 139 3.63 14.59 15.60
C GLU A 139 3.04 14.02 14.30
N LEU A 140 3.89 13.46 13.43
CA LEU A 140 3.49 12.93 12.13
C LEU A 140 2.84 11.53 12.21
N ALA A 141 3.20 10.71 13.19
CA ALA A 141 2.71 9.34 13.31
C ALA A 141 1.17 9.22 13.37
N PRO A 142 0.42 10.03 14.14
CA PRO A 142 -1.04 10.03 14.11
C PRO A 142 -1.61 10.41 12.74
N VAL A 143 -0.99 11.37 12.04
CA VAL A 143 -1.39 11.81 10.70
C VAL A 143 -1.20 10.68 9.68
N TRP A 144 -0.04 10.03 9.70
CA TRP A 144 0.25 8.89 8.82
C TRP A 144 -0.65 7.68 9.09
N LYS A 145 -1.04 7.47 10.35
CA LYS A 145 -1.98 6.41 10.73
C LYS A 145 -3.40 6.70 10.24
N GLN A 146 -3.83 7.96 10.22
CA GLN A 146 -5.14 8.38 9.70
C GLN A 146 -5.19 8.38 8.18
N ASN A 147 -4.05 8.64 7.53
CA ASN A 147 -3.90 8.69 6.08
C ASN A 147 -2.86 7.64 5.63
N PRO A 148 -3.18 6.35 5.73
CA PRO A 148 -2.24 5.29 5.39
C PRO A 148 -2.01 5.24 3.87
N THR A 149 -0.87 4.72 3.49
CA THR A 149 -0.60 4.36 2.09
C THR A 149 -1.48 3.18 1.67
N ARG A 150 -1.57 2.90 0.37
CA ARG A 150 -2.39 1.82 -0.17
C ARG A 150 -1.83 0.41 0.02
N TYR A 151 -0.65 0.27 0.59
CA TYR A 151 -0.10 -1.06 0.87
C TYR A 151 -1.03 -1.89 1.73
N VAL A 152 -1.19 -3.16 1.38
CA VAL A 152 -1.89 -4.16 2.19
C VAL A 152 -0.84 -4.98 2.92
N VAL A 153 -0.87 -4.94 4.25
CA VAL A 153 0.08 -5.65 5.12
C VAL A 153 -0.64 -6.79 5.82
N LYS A 154 -0.05 -8.00 5.77
CA LYS A 154 -0.62 -9.21 6.39
C LYS A 154 0.45 -9.97 7.17
N ARG A 155 0.12 -10.40 8.40
CA ARG A 155 0.96 -11.30 9.17
C ARG A 155 1.01 -12.68 8.52
N MET A 156 2.20 -13.26 8.43
CA MET A 156 2.42 -14.55 7.78
C MET A 156 2.27 -15.68 8.79
N GLU A 157 1.05 -16.08 9.10
CA GLU A 157 0.77 -17.07 10.16
C GLU A 157 1.47 -18.42 9.96
N LYS A 158 1.66 -18.86 8.71
CA LYS A 158 2.37 -20.10 8.39
C LYS A 158 3.87 -20.03 8.66
N PHE A 159 4.46 -18.82 8.58
CA PHE A 159 5.90 -18.63 8.75
C PHE A 159 6.28 -18.39 10.20
N ASN A 160 5.40 -17.73 10.93
CA ASN A 160 5.62 -17.30 12.29
C ASN A 160 5.38 -18.42 13.30
N SER A 161 6.14 -18.42 14.38
CA SER A 161 6.02 -19.32 15.51
C SER A 161 5.64 -18.56 16.79
N ARG A 162 5.85 -19.17 17.95
CA ARG A 162 5.76 -18.48 19.25
C ARG A 162 7.06 -17.78 19.65
N ARG A 163 8.08 -17.84 18.83
CA ARG A 163 9.41 -17.23 18.98
C ARG A 163 9.59 -16.11 17.97
N GLY A 164 10.79 -15.53 17.89
CA GLY A 164 11.13 -14.49 16.93
C GLY A 164 11.41 -15.05 15.53
N GLU A 165 10.92 -14.38 14.52
CA GLU A 165 11.24 -14.56 13.11
C GLU A 165 11.51 -13.21 12.47
N PHE A 166 12.65 -13.04 11.79
CA PHE A 166 13.02 -11.74 11.21
C PHE A 166 13.97 -11.86 10.02
N SER A 167 14.23 -10.71 9.37
CA SER A 167 15.11 -10.56 8.20
C SER A 167 14.80 -11.54 7.08
N PRO A 168 13.59 -11.48 6.52
CA PRO A 168 13.24 -12.28 5.36
C PRO A 168 14.06 -11.84 4.15
N MET A 169 14.53 -12.81 3.35
CA MET A 169 15.24 -12.57 2.10
C MET A 169 14.73 -13.53 1.03
N LEU A 170 14.11 -12.97 0.01
CA LEU A 170 13.67 -13.72 -1.17
C LEU A 170 14.86 -14.16 -1.99
N PHE A 171 14.78 -15.38 -2.52
CA PHE A 171 15.86 -16.04 -3.24
C PHE A 171 15.35 -16.81 -4.46
N GLY A 172 16.25 -16.93 -5.47
CA GLY A 172 15.98 -17.61 -6.73
C GLY A 172 15.38 -16.69 -7.79
N ASP A 173 15.51 -17.07 -9.06
CA ASP A 173 15.05 -16.28 -10.21
C ASP A 173 13.53 -16.06 -10.22
N LYS A 174 12.78 -16.98 -9.59
CA LYS A 174 11.32 -16.91 -9.45
C LYS A 174 10.85 -16.34 -8.14
N TYR A 175 11.76 -15.99 -7.22
CA TYR A 175 11.43 -15.56 -5.85
C TYR A 175 10.55 -16.55 -5.10
N ASP A 176 10.72 -17.86 -5.37
CA ASP A 176 9.94 -18.97 -4.84
C ASP A 176 10.53 -19.57 -3.56
N GLN A 177 11.61 -19.00 -3.07
CA GLN A 177 12.27 -19.35 -1.83
C GLN A 177 12.41 -18.13 -0.95
N LEU A 178 12.14 -18.28 0.34
CA LEU A 178 12.28 -17.25 1.36
C LEU A 178 13.14 -17.76 2.49
N TYR A 179 14.33 -17.22 2.63
CA TYR A 179 15.19 -17.41 3.80
C TYR A 179 14.83 -16.40 4.87
N PHE A 180 14.95 -16.81 6.13
CA PHE A 180 14.77 -15.89 7.25
C PHE A 180 15.46 -16.42 8.50
N THR A 181 15.65 -15.57 9.48
CA THR A 181 16.27 -15.85 10.77
C THR A 181 15.19 -16.21 11.79
N SER A 182 15.42 -17.22 12.62
CA SER A 182 14.47 -17.58 13.69
C SER A 182 15.13 -18.21 14.91
N SER A 183 14.60 -17.86 16.09
CA SER A 183 14.95 -18.49 17.38
C SER A 183 14.01 -19.63 17.77
N ARG A 184 13.23 -20.19 16.83
CA ARG A 184 12.33 -21.33 17.11
C ARG A 184 13.10 -22.60 17.39
N THR A 185 12.51 -23.48 18.21
CA THR A 185 13.05 -24.81 18.43
C THR A 185 12.75 -25.70 17.22
N PRO A 186 13.76 -26.39 16.63
CA PRO A 186 13.57 -27.28 15.51
C PRO A 186 12.57 -28.41 15.80
N LYS A 187 11.91 -28.93 14.77
CA LYS A 187 11.05 -30.11 14.92
C LYS A 187 11.90 -31.32 15.28
N GLY A 188 11.56 -31.98 16.40
CA GLY A 188 12.26 -33.19 16.85
C GLY A 188 13.41 -32.96 17.83
N ALA A 189 13.81 -31.72 18.08
CA ALA A 189 14.80 -31.39 19.10
C ALA A 189 14.29 -31.77 20.50
N ASN A 190 15.16 -32.34 21.31
CA ASN A 190 14.86 -32.74 22.69
C ASN A 190 14.87 -31.48 23.56
N LYS A 191 13.69 -30.95 23.91
CA LYS A 191 13.48 -29.72 24.66
C LYS A 191 14.28 -29.57 25.94
N ASP A 192 14.68 -30.71 26.53
CA ASP A 192 15.37 -30.73 27.82
C ASP A 192 16.91 -30.76 27.71
N LYS A 193 17.47 -30.92 26.50
CA LYS A 193 18.92 -31.09 26.30
C LYS A 193 19.58 -30.05 25.39
N ASP A 194 18.83 -29.42 24.51
CA ASP A 194 19.42 -28.68 23.37
C ASP A 194 19.06 -27.17 23.31
N GLU A 195 18.49 -26.57 24.36
CA GLU A 195 18.23 -25.14 24.39
C GLU A 195 19.43 -24.38 24.97
N THR A 196 20.39 -24.01 24.13
CA THR A 196 21.38 -22.99 24.46
C THR A 196 20.67 -21.64 24.48
N ILE A 197 20.52 -21.06 25.67
CA ILE A 197 19.90 -19.75 25.85
C ILE A 197 21.00 -18.67 25.74
N SER A 198 20.82 -17.74 24.83
CA SER A 198 21.73 -16.62 24.66
C SER A 198 21.75 -15.75 25.92
N ALA A 199 22.93 -15.49 26.45
CA ALA A 199 23.15 -14.56 27.56
C ALA A 199 22.86 -13.08 27.15
N ILE A 200 22.86 -12.80 25.82
CA ILE A 200 22.54 -11.49 25.25
C ILE A 200 21.04 -11.23 25.31
N THR A 201 20.23 -12.14 24.75
CA THR A 201 18.78 -11.94 24.54
C THR A 201 17.88 -12.67 25.52
N GLY A 202 18.37 -13.76 26.13
CA GLY A 202 17.58 -14.62 27.02
C GLY A 202 16.63 -15.57 26.29
N ILE A 203 16.82 -15.74 24.98
CA ILE A 203 16.11 -16.71 24.15
C ILE A 203 17.12 -17.62 23.46
N ARG A 204 16.65 -18.66 22.76
CA ARG A 204 17.51 -19.54 21.97
C ARG A 204 18.26 -18.73 20.91
N ASN A 205 19.48 -19.14 20.58
CA ASN A 205 20.25 -18.59 19.46
C ASN A 205 19.47 -18.72 18.15
N ASN A 206 19.75 -17.83 17.23
CA ASN A 206 19.05 -17.74 15.95
C ASN A 206 19.73 -18.64 14.91
N ASP A 207 18.90 -19.27 14.08
CA ASP A 207 19.31 -20.09 12.94
C ASP A 207 18.58 -19.63 11.67
N PHE A 208 19.09 -20.07 10.50
CA PHE A 208 18.41 -19.89 9.24
C PHE A 208 17.31 -20.92 9.02
N PHE A 209 16.18 -20.43 8.54
CA PHE A 209 15.05 -21.22 8.07
C PHE A 209 14.74 -20.88 6.62
N LEU A 210 14.13 -21.83 5.92
CA LEU A 210 13.74 -21.73 4.53
C LEU A 210 12.27 -22.11 4.36
N VAL A 211 11.56 -21.31 3.59
CA VAL A 211 10.23 -21.62 3.05
C VAL A 211 10.32 -21.68 1.53
N LYS A 212 9.65 -22.65 0.92
CA LYS A 212 9.54 -22.77 -0.54
C LYS A 212 8.09 -22.70 -0.97
N GLN A 213 7.85 -22.30 -2.21
CA GLN A 213 6.55 -22.44 -2.85
C GLN A 213 6.41 -23.83 -3.47
N ASP A 214 5.18 -24.33 -3.50
CA ASP A 214 4.81 -25.51 -4.31
C ASP A 214 4.61 -25.12 -5.79
N GLU A 215 4.29 -26.10 -6.65
CA GLU A 215 4.05 -25.88 -8.08
C GLU A 215 2.85 -24.94 -8.35
N GLN A 216 1.96 -24.78 -7.38
CA GLN A 216 0.80 -23.90 -7.45
C GLN A 216 1.08 -22.50 -6.90
N GLY A 217 2.33 -22.23 -6.45
CA GLY A 217 2.73 -20.95 -5.87
C GLY A 217 2.32 -20.75 -4.40
N ASN A 218 1.87 -21.80 -3.70
CA ASN A 218 1.54 -21.69 -2.29
C ASN A 218 2.79 -21.90 -1.42
N TRP A 219 2.98 -21.03 -0.45
CA TRP A 219 4.06 -21.17 0.51
C TRP A 219 3.88 -22.40 1.42
N LEU A 220 4.90 -23.23 1.51
CA LEU A 220 4.96 -24.41 2.36
C LEU A 220 5.26 -24.04 3.83
N ALA A 221 5.43 -25.04 4.70
CA ALA A 221 5.86 -24.80 6.07
C ALA A 221 7.38 -24.57 6.13
N PRO A 222 7.86 -23.71 7.08
CA PRO A 222 9.29 -23.50 7.28
C PRO A 222 10.05 -24.79 7.64
N ILE A 223 11.22 -24.93 7.06
CA ILE A 223 12.20 -25.97 7.40
C ILE A 223 13.49 -25.30 7.88
N GLU A 224 14.14 -25.85 8.87
CA GLU A 224 15.46 -25.46 9.28
C GLU A 224 16.49 -25.84 8.21
N LEU A 225 17.49 -25.02 7.99
CA LEU A 225 18.61 -25.41 7.14
C LEU A 225 19.49 -26.42 7.90
N GLU A 226 19.50 -27.65 7.40
CA GLU A 226 20.41 -28.73 7.92
C GLU A 226 21.80 -28.63 7.27
N ASP A 227 22.27 -27.41 7.04
CA ASP A 227 23.53 -27.10 6.37
C ASP A 227 24.56 -26.65 7.40
N GLU A 228 25.86 -26.67 7.04
CA GLU A 228 26.94 -26.26 7.93
C GLU A 228 26.97 -24.76 8.27
N VAL A 229 26.02 -24.00 7.73
CA VAL A 229 25.89 -22.57 7.97
C VAL A 229 25.21 -22.26 9.32
N ASN A 230 24.32 -23.13 9.81
CA ASN A 230 23.78 -23.04 11.16
C ASN A 230 24.74 -23.69 12.15
N THR A 231 25.09 -22.98 13.22
CA THR A 231 26.04 -23.43 14.25
C THR A 231 25.43 -23.36 15.66
N GLU A 232 26.23 -23.50 16.69
CA GLU A 232 25.78 -23.29 18.09
C GLU A 232 25.66 -21.81 18.47
N PHE A 233 25.99 -20.86 17.57
CA PHE A 233 25.98 -19.43 17.80
C PHE A 233 24.77 -18.76 17.14
N ASP A 234 24.76 -17.43 17.06
CA ASP A 234 23.70 -16.66 16.40
C ASP A 234 24.08 -16.39 14.94
N GLU A 235 23.30 -16.89 13.99
CA GLU A 235 23.35 -16.57 12.59
C GLU A 235 22.06 -15.84 12.15
N GLY A 236 22.22 -14.85 11.26
CA GLY A 236 21.05 -14.12 10.78
C GLY A 236 21.30 -13.17 9.63
N THR A 237 20.25 -12.52 9.17
CA THR A 237 20.26 -11.47 8.13
C THR A 237 20.97 -11.91 6.84
N PRO A 238 20.48 -12.93 6.13
CA PRO A 238 21.13 -13.45 4.93
C PRO A 238 20.99 -12.47 3.76
N SER A 239 22.03 -12.38 2.93
CA SER A 239 22.02 -11.71 1.63
C SER A 239 22.79 -12.54 0.62
N PHE A 240 22.36 -12.56 -0.63
CA PHE A 240 22.89 -13.46 -1.64
C PHE A 240 23.58 -12.69 -2.77
N SER A 241 24.65 -13.29 -3.30
CA SER A 241 25.24 -12.84 -4.56
C SER A 241 24.25 -12.99 -5.70
N LYS A 242 24.44 -12.22 -6.77
CA LYS A 242 23.59 -12.23 -7.95
C LYS A 242 23.43 -13.62 -8.60
N ASP A 243 24.50 -14.42 -8.57
CA ASP A 243 24.51 -15.78 -9.10
C ASP A 243 23.91 -16.82 -8.12
N GLY A 244 23.56 -16.39 -6.92
CA GLY A 244 23.00 -17.24 -5.87
C GLY A 244 23.96 -18.26 -5.27
N ASN A 245 25.27 -18.15 -5.51
CA ASN A 245 26.25 -19.12 -5.06
C ASN A 245 27.00 -18.69 -3.78
N THR A 246 26.87 -17.43 -3.39
CA THR A 246 27.47 -16.88 -2.17
C THR A 246 26.41 -16.25 -1.29
N MET A 247 26.45 -16.59 0.00
CA MET A 247 25.62 -15.97 1.03
C MET A 247 26.50 -15.20 2.00
N TYR A 248 26.18 -13.94 2.19
CA TYR A 248 26.72 -13.08 3.23
C TYR A 248 25.72 -13.02 4.38
N TYR A 249 26.17 -13.11 5.62
CA TYR A 249 25.27 -13.10 6.75
C TYR A 249 25.96 -12.56 8.01
N THR A 250 25.15 -12.16 8.99
CA THR A 250 25.64 -11.74 10.31
C THR A 250 25.86 -12.95 11.17
N TYR A 251 27.02 -12.98 11.84
CA TYR A 251 27.42 -14.02 12.78
C TYR A 251 27.82 -13.39 14.11
N CYS A 252 27.40 -13.99 15.22
CA CYS A 252 27.70 -13.47 16.55
C CYS A 252 28.27 -14.60 17.41
N ALA A 253 29.60 -14.72 17.42
CA ALA A 253 30.27 -15.72 18.21
C ALA A 253 30.20 -15.45 19.72
N GLN A 254 30.36 -16.47 20.52
CA GLN A 254 30.60 -16.33 21.94
C GLN A 254 32.09 -16.24 22.24
N ASP A 255 32.54 -15.03 22.65
CA ASP A 255 33.85 -14.86 23.26
C ASP A 255 33.65 -14.75 24.79
N PRO A 256 34.17 -15.69 25.61
CA PRO A 256 33.97 -15.62 27.07
C PRO A 256 34.73 -14.46 27.74
N GLU A 257 35.74 -13.87 27.09
CA GLU A 257 36.60 -12.85 27.66
C GLU A 257 36.46 -11.48 27.00
N GLY A 258 35.92 -11.42 25.77
CA GLY A 258 35.81 -10.23 24.95
C GLY A 258 34.39 -9.67 24.83
N PRO A 259 34.23 -8.48 24.27
CA PRO A 259 32.92 -7.95 23.90
C PRO A 259 32.25 -8.84 22.84
N ARG A 260 30.94 -9.06 22.96
CA ARG A 260 30.15 -9.74 21.95
C ARG A 260 29.91 -8.79 20.79
N THR A 261 30.66 -8.94 19.72
CA THR A 261 30.48 -8.17 18.47
C THR A 261 29.88 -9.04 17.37
N SER A 262 29.14 -8.42 16.49
CA SER A 262 28.66 -9.07 15.27
C SER A 262 29.71 -8.95 14.18
N GLU A 263 29.84 -10.00 13.36
CA GLU A 263 30.77 -10.06 12.23
C GLU A 263 30.00 -10.49 10.97
N ILE A 264 30.49 -10.14 9.78
CA ILE A 264 29.95 -10.68 8.53
C ILE A 264 30.73 -11.94 8.17
N TYR A 265 29.96 -12.98 7.87
CA TYR A 265 30.48 -14.26 7.39
C TYR A 265 30.03 -14.53 5.96
N ILE A 266 30.82 -15.34 5.26
CA ILE A 266 30.60 -15.72 3.87
C ILE A 266 30.50 -17.22 3.80
N SER A 267 29.41 -17.75 3.26
CA SER A 267 29.25 -19.15 2.90
C SER A 267 29.07 -19.29 1.39
N THR A 268 29.66 -20.35 0.83
CA THR A 268 29.46 -20.70 -0.57
C THR A 268 28.63 -21.96 -0.70
N ARG A 269 27.83 -22.04 -1.76
CA ARG A 269 26.96 -23.16 -2.01
C ARG A 269 27.58 -24.16 -2.98
N SER A 270 27.56 -25.42 -2.60
CA SER A 270 27.91 -26.55 -3.46
C SER A 270 26.74 -27.53 -3.52
N SER A 271 26.30 -27.88 -4.71
CA SER A 271 25.19 -28.86 -4.90
C SER A 271 23.92 -28.55 -4.08
N ALA A 272 23.52 -27.30 -4.00
CA ALA A 272 22.35 -26.79 -3.25
C ALA A 272 22.51 -26.73 -1.71
N LYS A 273 23.66 -27.05 -1.14
CA LYS A 273 23.93 -26.94 0.30
C LYS A 273 24.92 -25.82 0.58
N TRP A 274 24.66 -25.06 1.65
CA TRP A 274 25.56 -24.02 2.15
C TRP A 274 26.66 -24.65 3.00
N GLY A 275 27.91 -24.36 2.66
CA GLY A 275 29.06 -24.80 3.41
C GLY A 275 29.30 -23.96 4.67
N LYS A 276 30.28 -24.36 5.47
CA LYS A 276 30.68 -23.64 6.66
C LYS A 276 31.11 -22.21 6.30
N GLY A 277 30.57 -21.22 7.03
CA GLY A 277 30.93 -19.84 6.85
C GLY A 277 32.34 -19.48 7.29
N THR A 278 32.93 -18.52 6.61
CA THR A 278 34.22 -17.92 6.95
C THR A 278 34.08 -16.42 7.14
N ARG A 279 34.86 -15.85 8.07
CA ARG A 279 34.82 -14.41 8.38
C ARG A 279 35.19 -13.57 7.15
N ALA A 280 34.40 -12.54 6.85
CA ALA A 280 34.72 -11.53 5.85
C ALA A 280 35.78 -10.56 6.38
N THR A 281 36.86 -10.36 5.64
CA THR A 281 37.97 -9.49 6.07
C THR A 281 37.76 -8.04 5.62
N ILE A 282 36.62 -7.44 6.08
CA ILE A 282 36.30 -6.02 5.79
C ILE A 282 37.16 -5.10 6.69
N VAL A 283 37.22 -5.45 7.99
CA VAL A 283 38.06 -4.77 8.98
C VAL A 283 39.09 -5.75 9.56
N LYS A 284 40.23 -5.22 10.02
CA LYS A 284 41.30 -6.06 10.60
C LYS A 284 41.13 -6.29 12.10
N ASP A 285 40.45 -5.38 12.80
CA ASP A 285 40.20 -5.53 14.23
C ASP A 285 39.01 -6.50 14.52
N SER A 286 38.86 -6.85 15.78
CA SER A 286 37.82 -7.76 16.26
C SER A 286 36.79 -7.05 17.18
N VAL A 287 36.86 -5.71 17.28
CA VAL A 287 35.99 -4.94 18.19
C VAL A 287 34.94 -4.13 17.43
N THR A 288 35.21 -3.81 16.15
CA THR A 288 34.22 -3.13 15.28
C THR A 288 33.13 -4.09 14.90
N ALA A 289 31.90 -3.74 15.24
CA ALA A 289 30.73 -4.53 14.86
C ALA A 289 30.43 -4.38 13.37
N LEU A 290 30.19 -5.50 12.69
CA LEU A 290 29.73 -5.57 11.30
C LEU A 290 28.51 -6.47 11.22
N GLY A 291 27.45 -6.06 10.50
CA GLY A 291 26.27 -6.90 10.36
C GLY A 291 25.33 -6.43 9.26
N HIS A 292 24.21 -7.12 9.13
CA HIS A 292 23.11 -6.84 8.20
C HIS A 292 23.61 -6.61 6.75
N PRO A 293 24.32 -7.57 6.16
CA PRO A 293 24.86 -7.41 4.80
C PRO A 293 23.75 -7.34 3.76
N SER A 294 23.97 -6.55 2.70
CA SER A 294 23.11 -6.46 1.52
C SER A 294 23.97 -6.28 0.26
N VAL A 295 23.96 -7.26 -0.62
CA VAL A 295 24.68 -7.21 -1.89
C VAL A 295 23.90 -6.34 -2.88
N SER A 296 24.59 -5.44 -3.59
CA SER A 296 23.97 -4.68 -4.68
C SER A 296 23.58 -5.62 -5.84
N PRO A 297 22.44 -5.37 -6.55
CA PRO A 297 21.97 -6.25 -7.64
C PRO A 297 22.97 -6.40 -8.80
N ASP A 298 23.89 -5.45 -8.99
CA ASP A 298 24.95 -5.53 -9.98
C ASP A 298 26.17 -6.34 -9.48
N GLY A 299 26.17 -6.75 -8.20
CA GLY A 299 27.25 -7.53 -7.58
C GLY A 299 28.53 -6.76 -7.29
N LYS A 300 28.50 -5.41 -7.35
CA LYS A 300 29.74 -4.61 -7.19
C LYS A 300 30.00 -4.14 -5.77
N TYR A 301 28.98 -4.04 -4.94
CA TYR A 301 29.07 -3.53 -3.58
C TYR A 301 28.40 -4.45 -2.58
N LEU A 302 29.02 -4.57 -1.41
CA LEU A 302 28.37 -5.05 -0.20
C LEU A 302 28.06 -3.84 0.67
N TYR A 303 26.77 -3.63 0.97
CA TYR A 303 26.29 -2.70 1.98
C TYR A 303 26.16 -3.43 3.31
N TYR A 304 26.44 -2.76 4.41
CA TYR A 304 26.40 -3.35 5.75
C TYR A 304 26.32 -2.27 6.82
N VAL A 305 26.06 -2.69 8.02
CA VAL A 305 25.94 -1.85 9.21
C VAL A 305 27.19 -1.98 10.05
N SER A 306 27.69 -0.87 10.59
CA SER A 306 28.86 -0.83 11.48
C SER A 306 28.76 0.31 12.51
N ASP A 307 29.41 0.12 13.66
CA ASP A 307 29.69 1.13 14.68
C ASP A 307 31.14 1.68 14.57
N ALA A 308 31.74 1.57 13.37
CA ALA A 308 33.08 2.02 13.10
C ALA A 308 33.29 3.51 13.40
N VAL A 309 34.49 3.85 13.87
CA VAL A 309 34.85 5.23 14.17
C VAL A 309 34.72 6.11 12.91
N GLY A 310 34.11 7.29 13.08
CA GLY A 310 33.86 8.21 11.96
C GLY A 310 32.46 8.11 11.41
N GLY A 311 31.55 7.35 12.08
CA GLY A 311 30.12 7.36 11.84
C GLY A 311 29.42 8.61 12.38
N PHE A 312 28.12 8.73 12.13
CA PHE A 312 27.26 9.84 12.56
C PHE A 312 26.54 9.55 13.87
N GLY A 313 26.34 8.27 14.21
CA GLY A 313 25.54 7.88 15.36
C GLY A 313 25.95 6.58 16.04
N GLY A 314 24.95 5.77 16.34
CA GLY A 314 25.15 4.46 16.96
C GLY A 314 25.66 3.45 15.95
N LYS A 315 24.81 3.06 15.04
CA LYS A 315 25.15 2.16 13.94
C LYS A 315 24.77 2.82 12.62
N ASP A 316 25.76 2.89 11.75
CA ASP A 316 25.66 3.54 10.44
C ASP A 316 25.69 2.52 9.31
N ILE A 317 25.12 2.87 8.17
CA ILE A 317 25.24 2.10 6.93
C ILE A 317 26.50 2.51 6.19
N PHE A 318 27.33 1.51 5.91
CA PHE A 318 28.52 1.60 5.08
C PHE A 318 28.37 0.71 3.85
N ARG A 319 29.26 0.90 2.89
CA ARG A 319 29.45 -0.03 1.78
C ARG A 319 30.93 -0.26 1.52
N SER A 320 31.26 -1.41 0.94
CA SER A 320 32.57 -1.70 0.38
C SER A 320 32.43 -2.30 -1.00
N ARG A 321 33.35 -1.95 -1.91
CA ARG A 321 33.41 -2.54 -3.24
C ARG A 321 33.87 -4.00 -3.13
N LEU A 322 33.13 -4.89 -3.83
CA LEU A 322 33.54 -6.30 -3.97
C LEU A 322 34.59 -6.42 -5.08
N VAL A 323 35.73 -7.02 -4.78
CA VAL A 323 36.87 -7.21 -5.70
C VAL A 323 37.31 -8.68 -5.62
N GLY A 324 36.65 -9.54 -6.39
CA GLY A 324 36.80 -10.99 -6.25
C GLY A 324 36.33 -11.45 -4.87
N ASN A 325 37.25 -12.03 -4.08
CA ASN A 325 36.95 -12.44 -2.70
C ASN A 325 37.33 -11.39 -1.64
N ASP A 326 37.87 -10.23 -2.06
CA ASP A 326 38.33 -9.16 -1.19
C ASP A 326 37.36 -7.99 -1.17
N PHE A 327 37.56 -7.07 -0.21
CA PHE A 327 36.74 -5.88 0.00
C PHE A 327 37.61 -4.61 -0.18
N GLY A 328 37.05 -3.64 -0.88
CA GLY A 328 37.54 -2.29 -0.92
C GLY A 328 37.38 -1.57 0.43
N PRO A 329 37.88 -0.33 0.53
CA PRO A 329 37.73 0.49 1.72
C PRO A 329 36.25 0.63 2.14
N MET A 330 36.00 0.81 3.45
CA MET A 330 34.71 1.17 3.98
C MET A 330 34.31 2.59 3.57
N GLU A 331 33.16 2.76 2.99
CA GLU A 331 32.59 4.06 2.61
C GLU A 331 31.31 4.29 3.42
N ASN A 332 31.28 5.31 4.30
CA ASN A 332 30.04 5.73 4.98
C ASN A 332 29.10 6.39 3.96
N LEU A 333 27.80 6.10 4.02
CA LEU A 333 26.84 6.64 3.05
C LEU A 333 26.47 8.11 3.24
N GLY A 334 26.98 8.75 4.30
CA GLY A 334 26.79 10.19 4.54
C GLY A 334 25.56 10.53 5.39
N PRO A 335 25.45 11.82 5.74
CA PRO A 335 24.46 12.30 6.73
C PRO A 335 23.02 12.34 6.23
N GLU A 336 22.79 12.18 4.92
CA GLU A 336 21.43 12.04 4.40
C GLU A 336 20.83 10.68 4.75
N ILE A 337 21.65 9.64 4.87
CA ILE A 337 21.25 8.28 5.25
C ILE A 337 21.45 8.07 6.75
N ASN A 338 22.65 8.36 7.26
CA ASN A 338 23.07 8.08 8.62
C ASN A 338 22.79 9.26 9.55
N THR A 339 22.22 8.98 10.72
CA THR A 339 21.80 9.95 11.72
C THR A 339 22.52 9.70 13.05
N PRO A 340 22.30 10.52 14.09
CA PRO A 340 22.78 10.19 15.45
C PRO A 340 22.09 8.95 16.08
N GLY A 341 21.15 8.32 15.39
CA GLY A 341 20.50 7.07 15.79
C GLY A 341 21.21 5.82 15.31
N ASP A 342 20.43 4.79 15.05
CA ASP A 342 20.87 3.54 14.42
C ASP A 342 20.20 3.41 13.05
N GLU A 343 20.98 3.20 12.00
CA GLU A 343 20.52 2.81 10.67
C GLU A 343 20.90 1.35 10.42
N MET A 344 19.88 0.53 10.14
CA MET A 344 20.03 -0.93 10.17
C MET A 344 19.31 -1.59 8.98
N PHE A 345 19.65 -2.85 8.71
CA PHE A 345 18.98 -3.70 7.72
C PHE A 345 18.88 -3.06 6.32
N PRO A 346 19.99 -2.63 5.72
CA PRO A 346 19.99 -2.13 4.36
C PRO A 346 19.50 -3.20 3.38
N TYR A 347 18.69 -2.79 2.40
CA TYR A 347 18.28 -3.59 1.25
C TYR A 347 18.44 -2.76 -0.02
N VAL A 348 19.42 -3.11 -0.82
CA VAL A 348 19.71 -2.44 -2.11
C VAL A 348 18.78 -3.02 -3.17
N ARG A 349 17.79 -2.24 -3.63
CA ARG A 349 16.82 -2.69 -4.62
C ARG A 349 17.34 -2.57 -6.05
N ASP A 350 17.99 -1.46 -6.33
CA ASP A 350 18.62 -1.14 -7.63
C ASP A 350 19.79 -0.17 -7.44
N SER A 351 20.33 0.38 -8.53
CA SER A 351 21.50 1.25 -8.50
C SER A 351 21.29 2.61 -7.82
N VAL A 352 20.05 3.02 -7.61
CA VAL A 352 19.67 4.34 -7.06
C VAL A 352 18.68 4.25 -5.90
N THR A 353 18.25 3.04 -5.54
CA THR A 353 17.22 2.83 -4.50
C THR A 353 17.74 1.92 -3.39
N LEU A 354 17.73 2.45 -2.17
CA LEU A 354 18.08 1.75 -0.94
C LEU A 354 16.90 1.81 0.03
N TYR A 355 16.56 0.68 0.63
CA TYR A 355 15.66 0.61 1.78
C TYR A 355 16.47 0.29 3.04
N PHE A 356 16.07 0.84 4.16
CA PHE A 356 16.74 0.59 5.44
C PHE A 356 15.78 0.87 6.61
N ALA A 357 16.13 0.43 7.79
CA ALA A 357 15.41 0.74 9.02
C ALA A 357 16.19 1.74 9.86
N SER A 358 15.53 2.72 10.46
CA SER A 358 16.17 3.73 11.32
C SER A 358 15.30 4.08 12.53
N ASN A 359 15.95 4.39 13.65
CA ASN A 359 15.36 5.00 14.84
C ASN A 359 15.81 6.46 15.05
N GLY A 360 16.60 7.00 14.14
CA GLY A 360 17.14 8.36 14.18
C GLY A 360 16.44 9.34 13.25
N HIS A 361 15.91 8.89 12.11
CA HIS A 361 15.03 9.67 11.25
C HIS A 361 13.63 9.87 11.87
N PRO A 362 12.85 10.89 11.44
CA PRO A 362 11.47 11.07 11.90
C PRO A 362 10.60 9.85 11.58
N GLY A 363 10.25 9.06 12.60
CA GLY A 363 9.55 7.79 12.49
C GLY A 363 8.28 7.71 13.32
N MET A 364 7.53 6.60 13.16
CA MET A 364 6.29 6.33 13.89
C MET A 364 6.53 5.66 15.24
N GLY A 365 7.68 5.00 15.39
CA GLY A 365 7.87 4.12 16.55
C GLY A 365 9.31 3.86 16.94
N GLY A 366 9.68 2.59 16.88
CA GLY A 366 11.04 2.12 17.14
C GLY A 366 11.92 2.27 15.92
N LEU A 367 12.29 1.13 15.32
CA LEU A 367 12.83 1.12 13.96
C LEU A 367 11.68 1.30 12.96
N ASP A 368 11.83 2.24 12.07
CA ASP A 368 10.90 2.46 10.96
C ASP A 368 11.62 2.19 9.62
N LEU A 369 10.90 1.67 8.64
CA LEU A 369 11.40 1.46 7.28
C LEU A 369 11.38 2.76 6.48
N PHE A 370 12.50 3.05 5.85
CA PHE A 370 12.70 4.21 4.96
C PHE A 370 13.13 3.74 3.58
N LYS A 371 12.80 4.55 2.59
CA LYS A 371 13.30 4.46 1.22
C LYS A 371 14.19 5.65 0.94
N ALA A 372 15.40 5.40 0.47
CA ALA A 372 16.30 6.42 -0.04
C ALA A 372 16.41 6.27 -1.56
N THR A 373 16.28 7.38 -2.28
CA THR A 373 16.47 7.43 -3.73
C THR A 373 17.55 8.44 -4.06
N GLN A 374 18.53 8.01 -4.86
CA GLN A 374 19.63 8.86 -5.29
C GLN A 374 19.23 9.62 -6.57
N ASP A 375 19.38 10.94 -6.56
CA ASP A 375 19.09 11.78 -7.73
C ASP A 375 20.30 11.76 -8.73
N SER A 376 20.13 12.47 -9.86
CA SER A 376 21.14 12.56 -10.91
C SER A 376 22.47 13.23 -10.47
N THR A 377 22.47 13.93 -9.33
CA THR A 377 23.67 14.54 -8.74
C THR A 377 24.38 13.62 -7.77
N GLY A 378 23.78 12.47 -7.45
CA GLY A 378 24.29 11.51 -6.48
C GLY A 378 23.83 11.78 -5.05
N LYS A 379 22.93 12.74 -4.81
CA LYS A 379 22.37 13.07 -3.50
C LYS A 379 21.22 12.14 -3.13
N TRP A 380 21.20 11.67 -1.88
CA TRP A 380 20.13 10.85 -1.35
C TRP A 380 18.94 11.69 -0.85
N HIS A 381 17.74 11.21 -1.16
CA HIS A 381 16.45 11.71 -0.66
C HIS A 381 15.76 10.59 0.11
N VAL A 382 15.53 10.82 1.41
CA VAL A 382 15.00 9.80 2.33
C VAL A 382 13.53 10.08 2.64
N GLU A 383 12.69 9.08 2.52
CA GLU A 383 11.27 9.12 2.85
C GLU A 383 10.85 7.95 3.75
N ASN A 384 10.01 8.24 4.74
CA ASN A 384 9.40 7.22 5.59
C ASN A 384 8.30 6.48 4.83
N LEU A 385 8.24 5.14 4.90
CA LEU A 385 7.23 4.34 4.19
C LEU A 385 5.82 4.48 4.79
N LYS A 386 5.69 5.10 5.96
CA LYS A 386 4.42 5.42 6.65
C LYS A 386 3.58 4.17 6.97
N ALA A 387 2.39 4.39 7.56
CA ALA A 387 1.43 3.31 7.74
C ALA A 387 0.85 2.84 6.39
N PRO A 388 0.54 1.54 6.20
CA PRO A 388 0.61 0.46 7.18
C PRO A 388 1.95 -0.29 7.22
N ILE A 389 2.94 0.06 6.38
CA ILE A 389 4.27 -0.57 6.41
C ILE A 389 4.90 -0.31 7.78
N ASN A 390 5.02 0.96 8.18
CA ASN A 390 5.49 1.33 9.50
C ASN A 390 4.38 1.39 10.54
N SER A 391 4.75 1.16 11.78
CA SER A 391 3.88 1.17 12.96
C SER A 391 4.57 1.86 14.15
N MET A 392 3.96 1.82 15.32
CA MET A 392 4.63 2.29 16.56
C MET A 392 5.74 1.34 17.05
N ALA A 393 5.80 0.12 16.54
CA ALA A 393 6.74 -0.92 16.94
C ALA A 393 8.07 -0.82 16.14
N ASP A 394 8.88 -1.87 16.14
CA ASP A 394 10.02 -1.96 15.21
C ASP A 394 9.54 -2.58 13.90
N ASP A 395 9.87 -1.95 12.79
CA ASP A 395 9.57 -2.38 11.43
C ASP A 395 10.88 -2.34 10.62
N PHE A 396 11.36 -3.51 10.12
CA PHE A 396 12.70 -3.62 9.56
C PHE A 396 12.86 -4.82 8.62
N GLY A 397 14.02 -4.93 7.95
CA GLY A 397 14.41 -6.09 7.17
C GLY A 397 13.44 -6.39 6.03
N ILE A 398 13.28 -5.46 5.11
CA ILE A 398 12.40 -5.56 3.95
C ILE A 398 13.06 -6.30 2.79
N THR A 399 12.29 -7.08 2.02
CA THR A 399 12.69 -7.71 0.76
C THR A 399 11.56 -7.65 -0.24
N PHE A 400 11.89 -7.58 -1.54
CA PHE A 400 10.91 -7.43 -2.61
C PHE A 400 10.93 -8.60 -3.59
N GLU A 401 9.79 -8.91 -4.18
CA GLU A 401 9.66 -9.84 -5.31
C GLU A 401 10.06 -9.14 -6.61
N GLY A 402 11.38 -9.01 -6.82
CA GLY A 402 11.95 -8.29 -7.97
C GLY A 402 11.52 -6.84 -8.03
N ASN A 403 11.00 -6.43 -9.18
CA ASN A 403 10.53 -5.05 -9.41
C ASN A 403 9.09 -4.79 -8.93
N LYS A 404 8.41 -5.80 -8.38
CA LYS A 404 7.04 -5.64 -7.89
C LYS A 404 7.02 -4.90 -6.55
N GLU A 405 5.97 -4.13 -6.31
CA GLU A 405 5.69 -3.51 -5.00
C GLU A 405 5.02 -4.52 -4.06
N LYS A 406 5.70 -5.67 -3.88
CA LYS A 406 5.27 -6.81 -3.09
C LYS A 406 6.47 -7.51 -2.48
N GLY A 407 6.33 -8.00 -1.25
CA GLY A 407 7.42 -8.68 -0.58
C GLY A 407 7.12 -8.99 0.88
N PHE A 408 8.18 -9.02 1.69
CA PHE A 408 8.10 -9.35 3.11
C PHE A 408 8.97 -8.39 3.92
N PHE A 409 8.62 -8.23 5.20
CA PHE A 409 9.40 -7.48 6.19
C PHE A 409 9.17 -8.04 7.59
N SER A 410 9.94 -7.57 8.54
CA SER A 410 9.88 -7.96 9.95
C SER A 410 9.22 -6.88 10.79
N SER A 411 8.39 -7.29 11.75
CA SER A 411 7.81 -6.35 12.72
C SER A 411 7.46 -7.05 14.03
N ASN A 412 7.65 -6.36 15.16
CA ASN A 412 7.17 -6.83 16.46
C ASN A 412 5.83 -6.20 16.88
N ARG A 413 5.11 -5.58 15.93
CA ARG A 413 3.76 -5.06 16.16
C ARG A 413 2.84 -6.16 16.69
N ASN A 414 2.00 -5.82 17.65
CA ASN A 414 1.01 -6.73 18.23
C ASN A 414 1.57 -7.97 18.97
N ASP A 415 2.88 -8.06 19.25
CA ASP A 415 3.42 -9.07 20.15
C ASP A 415 3.76 -8.46 21.51
N ALA A 416 3.01 -8.87 22.55
CA ALA A 416 3.19 -8.34 23.91
C ALA A 416 4.55 -8.69 24.55
N ARG A 417 5.27 -9.68 23.99
CA ARG A 417 6.60 -10.10 24.45
C ARG A 417 7.73 -9.36 23.72
N GLY A 418 7.39 -8.65 22.62
CA GLY A 418 8.34 -7.95 21.77
C GLY A 418 9.06 -8.84 20.76
N TYR A 419 8.52 -10.03 20.45
CA TYR A 419 9.10 -10.89 19.41
C TYR A 419 8.75 -10.37 18.02
N ASP A 420 9.74 -10.44 17.13
CA ASP A 420 9.59 -10.09 15.73
C ASP A 420 8.86 -11.19 14.96
N HIS A 421 8.09 -10.78 13.96
CA HIS A 421 7.32 -11.67 13.10
C HIS A 421 7.40 -11.22 11.65
N LEU A 422 7.25 -12.15 10.72
CA LEU A 422 7.23 -11.87 9.29
C LEU A 422 5.85 -11.41 8.86
N TYR A 423 5.84 -10.35 8.08
CA TYR A 423 4.68 -9.77 7.43
C TYR A 423 4.89 -9.72 5.92
N SER A 424 3.87 -9.97 5.15
CA SER A 424 3.85 -9.65 3.71
C SER A 424 3.31 -8.26 3.50
N PHE A 425 3.75 -7.62 2.44
CA PHE A 425 3.16 -6.38 1.93
C PHE A 425 2.94 -6.48 0.42
N GLU A 426 1.91 -5.79 -0.06
CA GLU A 426 1.59 -5.67 -1.47
C GLU A 426 0.92 -4.32 -1.72
N LEU A 427 1.35 -3.61 -2.76
CA LEU A 427 0.66 -2.43 -3.26
C LEU A 427 -0.32 -2.87 -4.35
N PRO A 428 -1.63 -2.90 -4.09
CA PRO A 428 -2.62 -3.31 -5.08
C PRO A 428 -2.57 -2.41 -6.31
N THR A 429 -2.67 -3.01 -7.49
CA THR A 429 -2.81 -2.27 -8.74
C THR A 429 -4.14 -1.51 -8.72
N ILE A 430 -4.11 -0.26 -9.13
CA ILE A 430 -5.33 0.51 -9.37
C ILE A 430 -5.92 0.02 -10.68
N THR A 431 -7.22 -0.29 -10.63
CA THR A 431 -7.99 -0.61 -11.83
C THR A 431 -9.09 0.42 -12.01
N ILE A 432 -9.11 1.03 -13.18
CA ILE A 432 -10.16 1.96 -13.59
C ILE A 432 -10.90 1.30 -14.75
N PHE A 433 -12.21 1.18 -14.60
CA PHE A 433 -13.06 0.63 -15.66
C PHE A 433 -14.03 1.68 -16.17
N ILE A 434 -14.39 1.55 -17.44
CA ILE A 434 -15.60 2.11 -17.97
C ILE A 434 -16.50 0.96 -18.42
N GLU A 435 -17.79 1.05 -18.08
CA GLU A 435 -18.80 0.08 -18.48
C GLU A 435 -20.14 0.79 -18.71
N GLY A 436 -21.02 0.14 -19.41
CA GLY A 436 -22.36 0.65 -19.69
C GLY A 436 -23.10 -0.25 -20.66
N ILE A 437 -24.25 0.20 -21.11
CA ILE A 437 -25.10 -0.51 -22.05
C ILE A 437 -25.36 0.38 -23.25
N VAL A 438 -25.41 -0.20 -24.44
CA VAL A 438 -25.84 0.48 -25.65
C VAL A 438 -27.30 0.15 -25.90
N PHE A 439 -28.15 1.16 -25.82
CA PHE A 439 -29.60 1.07 -26.00
C PHE A 439 -30.06 1.70 -27.32
N ASP A 440 -31.23 1.30 -27.78
CA ASP A 440 -32.03 2.10 -28.72
C ASP A 440 -32.87 3.16 -27.97
N VAL A 441 -33.59 4.00 -28.69
CA VAL A 441 -34.45 5.05 -28.14
C VAL A 441 -35.63 4.51 -27.32
N ASP A 442 -35.99 3.24 -27.49
CA ASP A 442 -37.04 2.56 -26.76
C ASP A 442 -36.50 1.77 -25.53
N GLU A 443 -35.20 2.02 -25.16
CA GLU A 443 -34.47 1.39 -24.05
C GLU A 443 -34.27 -0.14 -24.22
N ASN A 444 -34.28 -0.65 -25.44
CA ASN A 444 -33.90 -2.02 -25.69
C ASN A 444 -32.39 -2.10 -25.94
N PRO A 445 -31.67 -3.07 -25.33
CA PRO A 445 -30.25 -3.26 -25.58
C PRO A 445 -29.99 -3.60 -27.06
N ILE A 446 -28.97 -3.00 -27.63
CA ILE A 446 -28.54 -3.26 -29.03
C ILE A 446 -27.46 -4.33 -29.02
N GLU A 447 -27.81 -5.54 -29.46
CA GLU A 447 -26.84 -6.60 -29.75
C GLU A 447 -25.96 -6.15 -30.96
N ASP A 448 -24.69 -6.55 -30.97
CA ASP A 448 -23.73 -6.19 -32.03
C ASP A 448 -23.36 -4.70 -32.15
N ALA A 449 -23.76 -3.85 -31.21
CA ALA A 449 -23.22 -2.51 -31.13
C ALA A 449 -21.69 -2.55 -30.90
N THR A 450 -20.99 -1.53 -31.32
CA THR A 450 -19.54 -1.41 -31.11
C THR A 450 -19.24 -0.08 -30.44
N VAL A 451 -18.51 -0.13 -29.32
CA VAL A 451 -17.97 1.06 -28.67
C VAL A 451 -16.49 1.18 -28.98
N ARG A 452 -16.10 2.22 -29.70
CA ARG A 452 -14.72 2.57 -29.97
C ARG A 452 -14.24 3.55 -28.91
N ILE A 453 -13.08 3.29 -28.31
CA ILE A 453 -12.46 4.15 -27.27
C ILE A 453 -11.06 4.52 -27.72
N VAL A 454 -10.77 5.81 -27.74
CA VAL A 454 -9.48 6.38 -28.12
C VAL A 454 -8.99 7.28 -26.96
N GLY A 455 -7.80 6.99 -26.43
CA GLY A 455 -7.18 7.73 -25.33
C GLY A 455 -5.91 8.46 -25.76
N LYS A 456 -5.55 9.50 -25.00
CA LYS A 456 -4.27 10.19 -25.18
C LYS A 456 -3.05 9.34 -24.75
N ASP A 457 -3.28 8.26 -24.01
CA ASP A 457 -2.31 7.22 -23.64
C ASP A 457 -1.94 6.28 -24.79
N GLY A 458 -2.58 6.45 -25.96
CA GLY A 458 -2.42 5.59 -27.14
C GLY A 458 -3.42 4.44 -27.20
N LEU A 459 -4.33 4.31 -26.22
CA LEU A 459 -5.42 3.33 -26.31
C LEU A 459 -6.27 3.61 -27.54
N ASN A 460 -6.52 2.58 -28.36
CA ASN A 460 -7.42 2.64 -29.51
C ASN A 460 -8.05 1.26 -29.72
N VAL A 461 -9.16 1.05 -29.04
CA VAL A 461 -9.85 -0.25 -29.01
C VAL A 461 -11.27 -0.13 -29.56
N LYS A 462 -11.76 -1.22 -30.17
CA LYS A 462 -13.16 -1.42 -30.55
C LYS A 462 -13.68 -2.59 -29.73
N VAL A 463 -14.69 -2.33 -28.94
CA VAL A 463 -15.31 -3.31 -28.05
C VAL A 463 -16.70 -3.64 -28.55
N PRO A 464 -16.96 -4.87 -29.00
CA PRO A 464 -18.31 -5.29 -29.30
C PRO A 464 -19.14 -5.39 -28.02
N ALA A 465 -20.35 -4.85 -28.05
CA ALA A 465 -21.31 -5.07 -26.98
C ALA A 465 -21.72 -6.54 -26.94
N LYS A 466 -22.00 -7.03 -25.73
CA LYS A 466 -22.54 -8.37 -25.54
C LYS A 466 -24.01 -8.42 -25.98
N LYS A 467 -24.62 -9.62 -25.96
CA LYS A 467 -26.03 -9.82 -26.30
C LYS A 467 -27.02 -8.96 -25.51
N ASP A 468 -26.66 -8.61 -24.30
CA ASP A 468 -27.39 -7.72 -23.41
C ASP A 468 -27.04 -6.23 -23.57
N GLY A 469 -26.32 -5.88 -24.64
CA GLY A 469 -25.86 -4.52 -24.93
C GLY A 469 -24.70 -4.03 -24.07
N THR A 470 -24.21 -4.81 -23.10
CA THR A 470 -23.16 -4.38 -22.16
C THR A 470 -21.79 -4.35 -22.80
N TYR A 471 -20.98 -3.38 -22.39
CA TYR A 471 -19.56 -3.30 -22.70
C TYR A 471 -18.75 -2.95 -21.45
N ARG A 472 -17.45 -3.30 -21.41
CA ARG A 472 -16.53 -2.95 -20.33
C ARG A 472 -15.10 -2.89 -20.85
N VAL A 473 -14.34 -1.84 -20.42
CA VAL A 473 -12.95 -1.62 -20.79
C VAL A 473 -12.17 -1.11 -19.59
N GLU A 474 -10.94 -1.56 -19.44
CA GLU A 474 -9.99 -1.02 -18.48
C GLU A 474 -9.32 0.24 -19.07
N LEU A 475 -9.19 1.28 -18.24
CA LEU A 475 -8.66 2.58 -18.60
C LEU A 475 -7.49 2.95 -17.67
N GLU A 476 -6.65 3.89 -18.11
CA GLU A 476 -5.63 4.52 -17.27
C GLU A 476 -6.16 5.78 -16.55
N ARG A 477 -5.52 6.16 -15.48
CA ARG A 477 -5.89 7.36 -14.69
C ARG A 477 -5.36 8.65 -15.33
N ASP A 478 -6.06 9.76 -15.05
CA ASP A 478 -5.74 11.13 -15.51
C ASP A 478 -5.58 11.25 -17.03
N ILE A 479 -6.34 10.43 -17.77
CA ILE A 479 -6.34 10.41 -19.24
C ILE A 479 -7.70 10.90 -19.75
N ARG A 480 -7.67 11.63 -20.87
CA ARG A 480 -8.86 11.98 -21.64
C ARG A 480 -9.11 10.94 -22.72
N TYR A 481 -10.32 10.42 -22.71
CA TYR A 481 -10.83 9.45 -23.68
C TYR A 481 -11.97 10.04 -24.49
N VAL A 482 -11.99 9.71 -25.78
CA VAL A 482 -13.13 9.94 -26.69
C VAL A 482 -13.71 8.58 -27.05
N MET A 483 -15.01 8.45 -26.88
CA MET A 483 -15.75 7.23 -27.12
C MET A 483 -16.77 7.44 -28.23
N MET A 484 -17.02 6.42 -29.04
CA MET A 484 -18.06 6.43 -30.05
C MET A 484 -18.79 5.09 -30.06
N ALA A 485 -20.07 5.12 -29.74
CA ALA A 485 -20.95 3.97 -29.93
C ALA A 485 -21.56 4.00 -31.32
N SER A 486 -21.60 2.86 -31.97
CA SER A 486 -22.12 2.65 -33.33
C SER A 486 -22.80 1.30 -33.47
N ALA A 487 -23.86 1.23 -34.22
CA ALA A 487 -24.53 -0.02 -34.58
C ALA A 487 -25.14 0.07 -36.02
N ARG A 488 -25.28 -1.05 -36.69
CA ARG A 488 -25.86 -1.08 -38.02
C ARG A 488 -27.34 -0.64 -37.97
N GLY A 489 -27.68 0.36 -38.78
CA GLY A 489 -29.06 0.91 -38.81
C GLY A 489 -29.34 1.97 -37.76
N TYR A 490 -28.33 2.43 -37.07
CA TYR A 490 -28.41 3.48 -36.04
C TYR A 490 -27.43 4.63 -36.33
N LEU A 491 -27.72 5.80 -35.80
CA LEU A 491 -26.81 6.94 -35.77
C LEU A 491 -25.76 6.73 -34.67
N ASN A 492 -24.53 7.23 -34.91
CA ASN A 492 -23.46 7.16 -33.92
C ASN A 492 -23.69 8.19 -32.79
N GLN A 493 -23.16 7.86 -31.62
CA GLN A 493 -23.14 8.79 -30.48
C GLN A 493 -21.74 8.85 -29.90
N ASN A 494 -21.20 10.05 -29.69
CA ASN A 494 -19.91 10.30 -29.06
C ASN A 494 -20.05 10.75 -27.61
N PHE A 495 -19.09 10.34 -26.79
CA PHE A 495 -18.95 10.76 -25.41
C PHE A 495 -17.48 11.04 -25.08
N GLU A 496 -17.20 12.08 -24.29
CA GLU A 496 -15.86 12.35 -23.79
C GLU A 496 -15.81 12.10 -22.28
N LEU A 497 -14.76 11.40 -21.85
CA LEU A 497 -14.47 11.13 -20.45
C LEU A 497 -13.06 11.59 -20.12
N LYS A 498 -12.88 12.20 -18.97
CA LYS A 498 -11.58 12.36 -18.32
C LYS A 498 -11.58 11.54 -17.03
N THR A 499 -10.70 10.53 -16.94
CA THR A 499 -10.50 9.77 -15.70
C THR A 499 -9.84 10.65 -14.65
N GLY A 500 -10.16 10.41 -13.36
CA GLY A 500 -9.60 11.15 -12.24
C GLY A 500 -8.14 10.80 -11.95
N PRO A 501 -7.43 11.65 -11.19
CA PRO A 501 -6.08 11.41 -10.70
C PRO A 501 -6.06 10.54 -9.43
N GLU A 502 -7.21 10.21 -8.86
CA GLU A 502 -7.34 9.53 -7.57
C GLU A 502 -6.67 8.15 -7.57
N GLU A 503 -6.00 7.85 -6.50
CA GLU A 503 -5.32 6.57 -6.29
C GLU A 503 -6.26 5.51 -5.69
N LYS A 504 -7.41 5.28 -6.32
CA LYS A 504 -8.42 4.27 -5.94
C LYS A 504 -9.01 3.59 -7.17
N ASN A 505 -9.53 2.39 -6.98
CA ASN A 505 -10.31 1.73 -8.01
C ASN A 505 -11.57 2.54 -8.31
N GLU A 506 -11.88 2.73 -9.59
CA GLU A 506 -13.03 3.49 -10.04
C GLU A 506 -13.70 2.81 -11.24
N THR A 507 -15.01 2.92 -11.32
CA THR A 507 -15.78 2.46 -12.47
C THR A 507 -16.69 3.59 -12.92
N TYR A 508 -16.50 4.02 -14.16
CA TYR A 508 -17.36 5.00 -14.82
C TYR A 508 -18.49 4.28 -15.54
N ILE A 509 -19.73 4.72 -15.31
CA ILE A 509 -20.91 4.17 -15.99
C ILE A 509 -21.30 5.15 -17.10
N VAL A 510 -21.29 4.68 -18.34
CA VAL A 510 -21.67 5.46 -19.52
C VAL A 510 -22.57 4.62 -20.41
N ASP A 511 -23.84 4.96 -20.46
CA ASP A 511 -24.81 4.36 -21.35
C ASP A 511 -24.95 5.18 -22.62
N PHE A 512 -25.14 4.51 -23.75
CA PHE A 512 -25.38 5.10 -25.06
C PHE A 512 -26.79 4.81 -25.53
N TYR A 513 -27.46 5.83 -26.12
CA TYR A 513 -28.80 5.72 -26.67
C TYR A 513 -28.78 6.07 -28.16
N LEU A 514 -28.80 5.05 -29.01
CA LEU A 514 -28.64 5.23 -30.43
C LEU A 514 -29.99 5.40 -31.12
N SER A 515 -30.11 6.44 -31.95
CA SER A 515 -31.32 6.73 -32.75
C SER A 515 -31.36 5.85 -34.01
N PRO A 516 -32.47 5.15 -34.34
CA PRO A 516 -32.59 4.36 -35.54
C PRO A 516 -32.68 5.24 -36.80
N ILE A 517 -32.08 4.76 -37.90
CA ILE A 517 -32.12 5.44 -39.21
C ILE A 517 -33.44 5.18 -39.91
N SER A 518 -34.11 4.04 -39.64
CA SER A 518 -35.23 3.54 -40.44
C SER A 518 -36.60 4.09 -40.07
N LYS A 519 -36.74 4.73 -38.90
CA LYS A 519 -38.02 5.26 -38.41
C LYS A 519 -37.86 6.67 -37.80
N PRO A 520 -38.92 7.49 -37.75
CA PRO A 520 -38.92 8.79 -37.09
C PRO A 520 -38.68 8.65 -35.58
N VAL A 521 -37.90 9.61 -35.03
CA VAL A 521 -37.59 9.68 -33.58
C VAL A 521 -38.16 10.98 -33.03
N VAL A 522 -38.96 10.89 -31.98
CA VAL A 522 -39.50 12.05 -31.29
C VAL A 522 -38.38 12.78 -30.57
N ILE A 523 -38.33 14.11 -30.71
CA ILE A 523 -37.46 14.99 -29.97
C ILE A 523 -38.21 15.44 -28.74
N ASP A 524 -37.89 14.86 -27.59
CA ASP A 524 -38.52 15.20 -26.33
C ASP A 524 -38.21 16.65 -25.93
N ASN A 525 -39.12 17.26 -25.15
CA ASN A 525 -38.93 18.60 -24.58
C ASN A 525 -38.81 19.76 -25.60
N ILE A 526 -39.44 19.64 -26.76
CA ILE A 526 -39.62 20.77 -27.67
C ILE A 526 -40.92 21.47 -27.37
N PHE A 527 -40.86 22.69 -26.90
CA PHE A 527 -42.01 23.49 -26.45
C PHE A 527 -42.16 24.75 -27.29
N TYR A 528 -43.38 25.13 -27.61
CA TYR A 528 -43.76 26.34 -28.28
C TYR A 528 -44.74 27.18 -27.43
N ASP A 529 -44.76 28.48 -27.64
CA ASP A 529 -45.83 29.29 -27.09
C ASP A 529 -47.19 28.88 -27.69
N PHE A 530 -48.26 29.10 -26.91
CA PHE A 530 -49.61 28.78 -27.37
C PHE A 530 -49.89 29.48 -28.69
N ASP A 531 -50.36 28.70 -29.68
CA ASP A 531 -50.70 29.17 -31.02
C ASP A 531 -49.54 29.87 -31.78
N LYS A 532 -48.27 29.58 -31.38
CA LYS A 532 -47.09 30.15 -32.00
C LYS A 532 -46.11 29.06 -32.46
N ALA A 533 -45.14 29.50 -33.29
CA ALA A 533 -44.01 28.70 -33.70
C ALA A 533 -42.70 29.11 -32.97
N THR A 534 -42.77 30.05 -32.04
CA THR A 534 -41.61 30.50 -31.28
C THR A 534 -41.21 29.42 -30.30
N LEU A 535 -39.96 28.97 -30.41
CA LEU A 535 -39.35 28.00 -29.47
C LEU A 535 -39.18 28.63 -28.08
N ARG A 536 -39.56 27.92 -27.06
CA ARG A 536 -39.37 28.35 -25.69
C ARG A 536 -37.94 28.04 -25.19
N PRO A 537 -37.39 28.81 -24.25
CA PRO A 537 -36.03 28.63 -23.74
C PRO A 537 -35.79 27.20 -23.23
N GLU A 538 -36.79 26.52 -22.70
CA GLU A 538 -36.70 25.13 -22.19
C GLU A 538 -36.37 24.13 -23.29
N SER A 539 -36.61 24.45 -24.58
CA SER A 539 -36.28 23.59 -25.71
C SER A 539 -34.79 23.63 -26.10
N GLN A 540 -34.01 24.60 -25.59
CA GLN A 540 -32.61 24.77 -25.99
C GLN A 540 -31.76 23.53 -25.76
N LYS A 541 -31.88 22.91 -24.58
CA LYS A 541 -31.11 21.70 -24.24
C LYS A 541 -31.34 20.57 -25.24
N ALA A 542 -32.59 20.29 -25.59
CA ALA A 542 -32.94 19.24 -26.53
C ALA A 542 -32.42 19.54 -27.96
N LEU A 543 -32.44 20.79 -28.36
CA LEU A 543 -31.92 21.24 -29.65
C LEU A 543 -30.38 21.22 -29.72
N ASP A 544 -29.70 21.55 -28.62
CA ASP A 544 -28.25 21.45 -28.50
C ASP A 544 -27.78 19.98 -28.53
N GLU A 545 -28.52 19.08 -27.90
CA GLU A 545 -28.29 17.62 -28.01
C GLU A 545 -28.46 17.13 -29.46
N MET A 546 -29.42 17.69 -30.20
CA MET A 546 -29.61 17.39 -31.61
C MET A 546 -28.49 17.94 -32.51
N ILE A 547 -28.00 19.15 -32.23
CA ILE A 547 -26.78 19.68 -32.89
C ILE A 547 -25.61 18.73 -32.68
N LYS A 548 -25.41 18.28 -31.46
CA LYS A 548 -24.36 17.29 -31.14
C LYS A 548 -24.54 16.00 -31.94
N MET A 549 -25.73 15.42 -31.95
CA MET A 549 -26.04 14.21 -32.72
C MET A 549 -25.75 14.40 -34.21
N LEU A 550 -26.09 15.54 -34.80
CA LEU A 550 -25.82 15.84 -36.23
C LEU A 550 -24.33 16.03 -36.50
N ASN A 551 -23.57 16.58 -35.55
CA ASN A 551 -22.10 16.70 -35.63
C ASN A 551 -21.41 15.32 -35.48
N ASP A 552 -21.93 14.44 -34.63
CA ASP A 552 -21.47 13.06 -34.50
C ASP A 552 -21.73 12.24 -35.77
N ASN A 553 -22.67 12.68 -36.65
CA ASN A 553 -23.09 12.04 -37.87
C ASN A 553 -23.07 13.02 -39.07
N PRO A 554 -21.89 13.50 -39.50
CA PRO A 554 -21.77 14.58 -40.50
C PRO A 554 -22.35 14.25 -41.89
N ASN A 555 -22.49 12.97 -42.22
CA ASN A 555 -22.98 12.51 -43.51
C ASN A 555 -24.49 12.30 -43.59
N VAL A 556 -25.21 12.68 -42.52
CA VAL A 556 -26.66 12.45 -42.40
C VAL A 556 -27.42 13.72 -42.76
N THR A 557 -28.50 13.56 -43.57
CA THR A 557 -29.55 14.58 -43.77
C THR A 557 -30.84 14.13 -43.08
N ILE A 558 -31.55 15.07 -42.52
CA ILE A 558 -32.79 14.77 -41.78
C ILE A 558 -33.97 15.64 -42.26
N GLU A 559 -35.18 15.09 -42.14
CA GLU A 559 -36.43 15.83 -42.15
C GLU A 559 -36.82 16.11 -40.67
N LEU A 560 -37.21 17.33 -40.37
CA LEU A 560 -37.81 17.76 -39.13
C LEU A 560 -39.30 17.89 -39.29
N GLY A 561 -40.03 16.94 -38.72
CA GLY A 561 -41.51 16.87 -38.80
C GLY A 561 -42.11 17.50 -37.55
N ALA A 562 -43.08 18.40 -37.73
CA ALA A 562 -43.88 18.90 -36.63
C ALA A 562 -45.35 18.50 -36.81
N HIS A 563 -45.96 18.18 -35.69
CA HIS A 563 -47.37 17.70 -35.61
C HIS A 563 -48.18 18.54 -34.66
N THR A 564 -49.47 18.64 -34.89
CA THR A 564 -50.46 19.30 -34.03
C THR A 564 -51.41 18.26 -33.46
N ASP A 565 -52.25 18.71 -32.53
CA ASP A 565 -53.44 17.98 -32.16
C ASP A 565 -54.58 18.22 -33.19
N ARG A 566 -55.74 17.60 -32.93
CA ARG A 566 -56.97 17.64 -33.76
C ARG A 566 -57.77 18.94 -33.61
N LYS A 567 -57.29 19.93 -32.85
CA LYS A 567 -58.05 21.16 -32.60
C LYS A 567 -57.66 22.19 -33.67
N GLY A 568 -58.67 22.60 -34.50
CA GLY A 568 -58.50 23.53 -35.57
C GLY A 568 -58.89 22.99 -36.92
N SER A 569 -58.63 23.75 -38.02
CA SER A 569 -58.79 23.19 -39.35
C SER A 569 -57.48 22.58 -39.86
N ASP A 570 -57.56 21.54 -40.70
CA ASP A 570 -56.40 20.86 -41.28
C ASP A 570 -55.41 21.81 -41.91
N GLN A 571 -55.88 22.77 -42.74
CA GLN A 571 -55.01 23.77 -43.38
C GLN A 571 -54.34 24.72 -42.35
N TYR A 572 -55.00 25.03 -41.24
CA TYR A 572 -54.40 25.84 -40.18
C TYR A 572 -53.33 25.04 -39.44
N ASN A 573 -53.63 23.80 -39.09
CA ASN A 573 -52.75 22.91 -38.38
C ASN A 573 -51.48 22.59 -39.23
N GLU A 574 -51.64 22.34 -40.54
CA GLU A 574 -50.50 22.15 -41.46
C GLU A 574 -49.59 23.36 -41.51
N ARG A 575 -50.16 24.59 -41.65
CA ARG A 575 -49.37 25.84 -41.67
C ARG A 575 -48.68 26.11 -40.34
N LEU A 576 -49.33 25.85 -39.20
CA LEU A 576 -48.72 25.98 -37.90
C LEU A 576 -47.59 24.99 -37.71
N ALA A 577 -47.82 23.73 -38.07
CA ALA A 577 -46.79 22.69 -38.01
C ALA A 577 -45.56 23.07 -38.91
N GLN A 578 -45.79 23.54 -40.14
CA GLN A 578 -44.72 23.94 -41.03
C GLN A 578 -43.86 25.08 -40.43
N ARG A 579 -44.46 26.09 -39.80
CA ARG A 579 -43.70 27.15 -39.11
C ARG A 579 -42.97 26.63 -37.90
N ARG A 580 -43.51 25.66 -37.15
CA ARG A 580 -42.84 25.01 -36.03
C ARG A 580 -41.60 24.21 -36.48
N ALA A 581 -41.77 23.38 -37.51
CA ALA A 581 -40.65 22.63 -38.09
C ALA A 581 -39.52 23.59 -38.58
N GLN A 582 -39.92 24.70 -39.26
CA GLN A 582 -38.98 25.71 -39.74
C GLN A 582 -38.23 26.38 -38.59
N SER A 583 -38.87 26.70 -37.44
CA SER A 583 -38.21 27.28 -36.30
C SER A 583 -37.14 26.37 -35.69
N VAL A 584 -37.34 25.05 -35.72
CA VAL A 584 -36.31 24.10 -35.30
C VAL A 584 -35.16 24.05 -36.30
N VAL A 585 -35.45 24.02 -37.59
CA VAL A 585 -34.41 24.08 -38.64
C VAL A 585 -33.57 25.37 -38.51
N ASP A 586 -34.21 26.51 -38.33
CA ASP A 586 -33.53 27.80 -38.15
C ASP A 586 -32.59 27.78 -36.93
N TYR A 587 -33.03 27.18 -35.82
CA TYR A 587 -32.18 27.01 -34.63
C TYR A 587 -30.95 26.12 -34.90
N LEU A 588 -31.13 24.99 -35.59
CA LEU A 588 -30.03 24.11 -35.93
C LEU A 588 -29.02 24.74 -36.88
N ILE A 589 -29.51 25.54 -37.88
CA ILE A 589 -28.65 26.35 -38.75
C ILE A 589 -27.85 27.37 -37.97
N ALA A 590 -28.51 28.09 -37.03
CA ALA A 590 -27.83 29.03 -36.14
C ALA A 590 -26.78 28.36 -35.26
N GLY A 591 -26.97 27.10 -34.91
CA GLY A 591 -26.02 26.24 -34.20
C GLY A 591 -24.92 25.65 -35.07
N GLY A 592 -24.84 26.01 -36.35
CA GLY A 592 -23.75 25.63 -37.26
C GLY A 592 -24.01 24.38 -38.09
N ILE A 593 -25.23 23.83 -38.13
CA ILE A 593 -25.57 22.73 -39.01
C ILE A 593 -25.86 23.28 -40.43
N ASP A 594 -25.28 22.62 -41.44
CA ASP A 594 -25.48 22.99 -42.85
C ASP A 594 -26.95 22.87 -43.24
N LYS A 595 -27.49 23.92 -43.86
CA LYS A 595 -28.86 24.02 -44.31
C LYS A 595 -29.24 22.88 -45.24
N GLU A 596 -28.34 22.43 -46.11
CA GLU A 596 -28.58 21.35 -47.07
C GLU A 596 -28.79 19.97 -46.40
N ARG A 597 -28.48 19.88 -45.10
CA ARG A 597 -28.72 18.67 -44.30
C ARG A 597 -30.10 18.64 -43.65
N LEU A 598 -30.89 19.72 -43.74
CA LEU A 598 -32.11 19.92 -42.97
C LEU A 598 -33.29 20.19 -43.91
N GLU A 599 -34.40 19.47 -43.72
CA GLU A 599 -35.69 19.70 -44.38
C GLU A 599 -36.77 19.90 -43.33
N ALA A 600 -37.55 20.99 -43.41
CA ALA A 600 -38.67 21.28 -42.52
C ALA A 600 -40.00 20.82 -43.15
N LYS A 601 -40.80 20.06 -42.40
CA LYS A 601 -42.08 19.55 -42.86
C LYS A 601 -43.17 19.61 -41.81
N GLY A 602 -44.26 20.31 -42.09
CA GLY A 602 -45.47 20.36 -41.29
C GLY A 602 -46.43 19.26 -41.65
N TYR A 603 -46.75 18.39 -40.74
CA TYR A 603 -47.70 17.31 -40.92
C TYR A 603 -49.12 17.68 -40.41
N GLY A 604 -49.23 18.75 -39.61
CA GLY A 604 -50.47 19.04 -38.93
C GLY A 604 -50.96 17.86 -38.09
N GLU A 605 -52.21 17.52 -38.21
CA GLU A 605 -52.84 16.37 -37.56
C GLU A 605 -52.87 15.09 -38.41
N SER A 606 -52.45 15.19 -39.68
CA SER A 606 -52.58 14.10 -40.71
C SER A 606 -51.82 12.80 -40.37
N VAL A 607 -50.87 12.86 -39.44
CA VAL A 607 -50.05 11.70 -39.04
C VAL A 607 -50.16 11.53 -37.53
N PRO A 608 -51.19 10.84 -37.02
CA PRO A 608 -51.37 10.55 -35.60
C PRO A 608 -50.23 9.71 -35.03
N LYS A 609 -49.89 9.90 -33.75
CA LYS A 609 -48.84 9.13 -33.09
C LYS A 609 -49.28 7.67 -32.89
N VAL A 610 -48.40 6.74 -33.20
CA VAL A 610 -48.52 5.33 -32.86
C VAL A 610 -47.79 5.15 -31.51
N ILE A 611 -48.46 4.53 -30.54
CA ILE A 611 -47.92 4.30 -29.20
C ILE A 611 -46.90 3.17 -29.24
N ASN A 612 -45.67 3.45 -28.80
CA ASN A 612 -44.63 2.44 -28.62
C ASN A 612 -44.69 1.82 -27.21
N LYS A 613 -43.87 0.80 -26.98
CA LYS A 613 -43.77 0.08 -25.70
C LYS A 613 -43.43 0.99 -24.51
N LYS A 614 -42.54 2.01 -24.71
CA LYS A 614 -42.16 2.98 -23.68
C LYS A 614 -43.31 3.85 -23.29
N MET A 615 -44.02 4.39 -24.26
CA MET A 615 -45.22 5.21 -24.03
C MET A 615 -46.35 4.41 -23.36
N ALA A 616 -46.59 3.16 -23.78
CA ALA A 616 -47.60 2.29 -23.15
C ALA A 616 -47.29 2.00 -21.67
N LYS A 617 -46.01 2.03 -21.26
CA LYS A 617 -45.63 1.93 -19.84
C LYS A 617 -45.86 3.23 -19.05
N SER A 618 -45.79 4.38 -19.71
CA SER A 618 -45.92 5.70 -19.09
C SER A 618 -47.38 6.15 -18.97
N PHE A 619 -48.29 5.59 -19.75
CA PHE A 619 -49.70 5.96 -19.81
C PHE A 619 -50.58 4.72 -19.70
N ASP A 620 -51.09 4.45 -18.51
CA ASP A 620 -51.88 3.24 -18.18
C ASP A 620 -53.13 3.04 -19.05
N PHE A 621 -53.65 4.10 -19.71
CA PHE A 621 -54.82 4.07 -20.56
C PHE A 621 -54.51 3.78 -22.03
N LEU A 622 -53.23 3.68 -22.43
CA LEU A 622 -52.75 3.40 -23.77
C LEU A 622 -52.06 2.04 -23.87
N LYS A 623 -52.17 1.38 -25.01
CA LYS A 623 -51.55 0.10 -25.30
C LYS A 623 -50.55 0.28 -26.46
N GLU A 624 -49.51 -0.54 -26.48
CA GLU A 624 -48.59 -0.60 -27.60
C GLU A 624 -49.37 -0.92 -28.89
N GLY A 625 -49.13 -0.09 -29.91
CA GLY A 625 -49.83 -0.20 -31.21
C GLY A 625 -51.07 0.69 -31.33
N ASP A 626 -51.57 1.32 -30.26
CA ASP A 626 -52.69 2.27 -30.37
C ASP A 626 -52.27 3.43 -31.28
N VAL A 627 -53.19 3.86 -32.18
CA VAL A 627 -52.99 5.01 -33.08
C VAL A 627 -53.90 6.14 -32.59
N LEU A 628 -53.31 7.27 -32.20
CA LEU A 628 -54.02 8.41 -31.58
C LEU A 628 -54.77 9.23 -32.68
N THR A 629 -55.65 8.60 -33.44
CA THR A 629 -56.59 9.27 -34.38
C THR A 629 -57.64 10.05 -33.61
N GLU A 630 -58.31 11.01 -34.25
CA GLU A 630 -59.40 11.74 -33.65
C GLU A 630 -60.51 10.80 -33.16
N GLU A 631 -60.86 9.78 -33.97
CA GLU A 631 -61.86 8.78 -33.62
C GLU A 631 -61.48 8.01 -32.34
N PHE A 632 -60.20 7.59 -32.22
CA PHE A 632 -59.71 6.91 -31.01
C PHE A 632 -59.74 7.82 -29.81
N ILE A 633 -59.25 9.06 -29.93
CA ILE A 633 -59.17 10.03 -28.83
C ILE A 633 -60.61 10.33 -28.30
N LEU A 634 -61.60 10.49 -29.17
CA LEU A 634 -62.99 10.75 -28.77
C LEU A 634 -63.61 9.60 -27.95
N THR A 635 -63.05 8.39 -27.97
CA THR A 635 -63.47 7.27 -27.10
C THR A 635 -62.98 7.40 -25.66
N LEU A 636 -61.97 8.23 -25.40
CA LEU A 636 -61.34 8.38 -24.08
C LEU A 636 -62.13 9.39 -23.19
N PRO A 637 -61.98 9.29 -21.85
CA PRO A 637 -62.46 10.34 -20.93
C PRO A 637 -61.80 11.71 -21.22
N PRO A 638 -62.48 12.84 -20.94
CA PRO A 638 -61.99 14.18 -21.31
C PRO A 638 -60.54 14.49 -20.86
N GLU A 639 -60.13 14.04 -19.65
CA GLU A 639 -58.73 14.22 -19.16
C GLU A 639 -57.73 13.42 -19.96
N GLN A 640 -58.05 12.22 -20.36
CA GLN A 640 -57.20 11.35 -21.18
C GLN A 640 -57.17 11.84 -22.64
N GLN A 641 -58.25 12.47 -23.15
CA GLN A 641 -58.22 13.11 -24.48
C GLN A 641 -57.18 14.22 -24.55
N GLU A 642 -57.06 15.09 -23.52
CA GLU A 642 -56.07 16.15 -23.51
C GLU A 642 -54.64 15.58 -23.44
N MET A 643 -54.41 14.48 -22.70
CA MET A 643 -53.12 13.79 -22.67
C MET A 643 -52.76 13.19 -24.04
N ALA A 644 -53.73 12.57 -24.73
CA ALA A 644 -53.53 12.04 -26.07
C ALA A 644 -53.28 13.14 -27.12
N ASP A 645 -54.01 14.26 -27.02
CA ASP A 645 -53.77 15.47 -27.81
C ASP A 645 -52.33 16.02 -27.57
N GLN A 646 -51.88 16.01 -26.31
CA GLN A 646 -50.52 16.43 -25.96
C GLN A 646 -49.46 15.53 -26.60
N ILE A 647 -49.68 14.22 -26.63
CA ILE A 647 -48.76 13.25 -27.29
C ILE A 647 -48.69 13.47 -28.80
N ASN A 648 -49.83 13.85 -29.43
CA ASN A 648 -49.85 14.19 -30.85
C ASN A 648 -49.12 15.51 -31.14
N ARG A 649 -49.12 16.50 -30.23
CA ARG A 649 -48.32 17.75 -30.36
C ARG A 649 -46.86 17.47 -30.17
N ARG A 650 -46.18 16.99 -31.18
CA ARG A 650 -44.76 16.58 -31.12
C ARG A 650 -43.95 17.15 -32.27
N THR A 651 -42.63 17.19 -32.05
CA THR A 651 -41.62 17.36 -33.09
C THR A 651 -40.81 16.10 -33.17
N GLU A 652 -40.53 15.62 -34.37
CA GLU A 652 -39.75 14.43 -34.61
C GLU A 652 -38.76 14.64 -35.76
N PHE A 653 -37.65 13.88 -35.79
CA PHE A 653 -36.77 13.85 -36.93
C PHE A 653 -36.79 12.47 -37.60
N LYS A 654 -36.52 12.47 -38.89
CA LYS A 654 -36.38 11.27 -39.73
C LYS A 654 -35.15 11.39 -40.57
N VAL A 655 -34.34 10.36 -40.64
CA VAL A 655 -33.17 10.31 -41.50
C VAL A 655 -33.62 10.15 -42.95
N LEU A 656 -33.14 11.04 -43.85
CA LEU A 656 -33.42 11.00 -45.26
C LEU A 656 -32.29 10.30 -46.03
N ARG A 657 -31.04 10.67 -45.72
CA ARG A 657 -29.82 10.12 -46.36
C ARG A 657 -28.68 10.00 -45.36
N THR A 658 -27.79 9.04 -45.61
CA THR A 658 -26.60 8.80 -44.77
C THR A 658 -25.27 8.96 -45.56
N ASN A 659 -25.31 9.59 -46.73
CA ASN A 659 -24.18 9.74 -47.65
C ASN A 659 -23.95 11.21 -48.09
N TYR A 660 -24.42 12.19 -47.33
CA TYR A 660 -24.15 13.60 -47.60
C TYR A 660 -22.66 13.88 -47.61
N ASN A 661 -22.17 14.58 -48.65
CA ASN A 661 -20.75 14.93 -48.87
C ASN A 661 -19.77 13.73 -48.93
N LEU A 662 -20.23 12.53 -49.22
CA LEU A 662 -19.34 11.38 -49.44
C LEU A 662 -18.87 11.23 -50.91
N PHE A 663 -19.38 12.07 -51.83
CA PHE A 663 -19.07 12.05 -53.28
C PHE A 663 -18.83 13.46 -53.81
#